data_3315700698248e81bdee871f9b0d629e
#
_entry.id   3315700698248e81bdee871f9b0d629e
#
_cell.length_a   1.000
_cell.length_b   1.000
_cell.length_c   1.000
_cell.angle_alpha   90.00
_cell.angle_beta   90.00
_cell.angle_gamma   90.00
#
_symmetry.space_group_name_H-M   'P 1'
#
loop_
_entity.id
_entity.type
_entity.pdbx_description
1 polymer ?
#
loop_
_entity_poly.entity_id
_entity_poly.type
_entity_poly.pdbx_seq_one_letter_code
_entity_poly.pdbx_strand_id
1 'polypeptide(L)'
;MERSFSFSNGKAPRVYTRRAVGSVAPLPAAIDANRVLGVVAAVAREARPHVDAYVALDSSLERDLGLDSLARVELVLRLEREFRTSLPEQALASSETPRDLLRFLLAAAGEAPHSADRSVASLVQSEGVRAPGEAQTLVEALEYHVERQPERLTVFLYEEQKEHRITYRDLWDGALLYAARLAAQGVGPGQTVAIMLPTSKEYLFCFYGTLLAGAIPVPLYPPARLATIEDHMTRHVSVLKSAGTAVMVTIPEAKPLAWLLRAQVESLRAVMVPADFSGEARDFAPVRGRSGHIAFLQYTSGSTGNPKGVVLTHANLLANVRAMIKGARATTEDVFVSWLPLYHDMGLIGGCFATMYCGFPVVLMSPLAFLSRPSQWLRTIHRHRGTISGGPNFSYELCLRRIQDDELEGLDLSSWRFAFNGAEPVSPETMTAFQDRFARWNLRRNCISPVYGLAEASVGLAFTPPGQPWQVDSLDRDALSATGRAVPARADDPAPLKVVGCGYVLPDHDLRVVDAAGLELPDGAEGQLQFRGPSATTGYYRNPEATKSLFSGEWVNTGDRAYMSHGMLHITGREKDVIIRGGRNITPYELEEAIGDLPRIRRGCVAVFGSVDRTSGTERVIVLAETRSRDTALDDELRHRINELAVSLIGSPVDDIVLAPPHTVPKTSSGKIRRVAAREYYERGPSAAAGRSVSLQFFRLVLAGIGPQLRRGLRAAQGVLFALAAWLLIGASLVLVFLSALVAPGRITWNVAQRCLRWFFRLCRIPVAVQGLDQLPSGPHVIAANHTSYLDGAVLVAALPWRNYAFVAKRELADNFFSRILVKGIGAVFVERFDVQRSAEHADALVQAAKDGVSLVVFPEGTLMRHSGLMPFRAGAFQVAAQAGIPVVPVSLRGVRSVLRDETWYPRRAPIAATFGAPIAPDGDDWNAALRLRDRIRAEILQHCGERDLAG
;
A
#
# COMPACT_ATOMS: atom_id res chain seq x y z
N MET A 1 32.96 25.50 -55.71
CA MET A 1 32.89 26.95 -55.70
C MET A 1 33.22 27.38 -54.27
N GLU A 2 34.39 27.51 -53.98
CA GLU A 2 35.29 28.47 -53.40
C GLU A 2 34.71 29.88 -53.24
N ARG A 3 34.97 30.43 -52.05
CA ARG A 3 35.47 31.78 -51.72
C ARG A 3 35.47 31.91 -50.21
N SER A 4 36.49 31.79 -49.49
CA SER A 4 37.72 32.55 -49.10
C SER A 4 37.55 34.07 -48.95
N PHE A 5 38.25 34.52 -47.86
CA PHE A 5 38.71 35.89 -47.48
C PHE A 5 37.95 36.49 -46.27
N SER A 6 38.62 37.15 -45.28
CA SER A 6 40.05 37.45 -45.01
C SER A 6 40.16 38.05 -43.62
N PHE A 7 41.31 38.00 -43.03
CA PHE A 7 41.81 38.61 -41.81
C PHE A 7 41.64 40.13 -41.70
N SER A 8 41.43 40.64 -40.46
CA SER A 8 42.19 41.81 -40.03
C SER A 8 42.28 41.94 -38.50
N ASN A 9 43.49 41.88 -37.96
CA ASN A 9 44.16 42.68 -36.91
C ASN A 9 43.41 43.06 -35.61
N GLY A 10 43.73 42.48 -34.43
CA GLY A 10 44.96 42.90 -33.74
C GLY A 10 44.64 43.74 -32.49
N LYS A 11 44.65 43.07 -31.32
CA LYS A 11 45.08 43.77 -30.05
C LYS A 11 45.64 42.70 -29.08
N ALA A 12 46.79 42.99 -28.53
CA ALA A 12 47.62 42.20 -27.63
C ALA A 12 46.93 41.83 -26.30
N PRO A 13 47.31 40.72 -25.68
CA PRO A 13 46.70 40.26 -24.44
C PRO A 13 47.29 41.00 -23.22
N ARG A 14 46.40 41.47 -22.34
CA ARG A 14 46.77 41.94 -20.99
C ARG A 14 47.17 40.73 -20.12
N VAL A 15 48.39 40.82 -19.58
CA VAL A 15 48.93 39.92 -18.55
C VAL A 15 48.08 40.06 -17.29
N TYR A 16 47.34 39.00 -16.92
CA TYR A 16 46.81 38.86 -15.57
C TYR A 16 47.75 38.00 -14.74
N THR A 17 48.24 38.63 -13.68
CA THR A 17 49.05 38.04 -12.64
C THR A 17 48.35 36.80 -12.02
N ARG A 18 49.07 35.70 -11.96
CA ARG A 18 48.71 34.50 -11.23
C ARG A 18 48.39 34.82 -9.77
N ARG A 19 47.12 34.69 -9.38
CA ARG A 19 46.77 34.44 -7.97
C ARG A 19 47.04 32.99 -7.65
N ALA A 20 47.55 32.77 -6.46
CA ALA A 20 48.01 31.49 -5.93
C ALA A 20 46.96 30.39 -6.13
N VAL A 21 47.39 29.27 -6.68
CA VAL A 21 46.65 28.04 -6.79
C VAL A 21 46.42 27.51 -5.37
N GLY A 22 45.14 27.51 -4.94
CA GLY A 22 44.75 26.77 -3.74
C GLY A 22 45.13 25.29 -3.93
N SER A 23 45.55 24.66 -2.87
CA SER A 23 45.97 23.27 -2.79
C SER A 23 45.02 22.34 -3.55
N VAL A 24 45.52 21.68 -4.59
CA VAL A 24 44.84 20.61 -5.29
C VAL A 24 44.66 19.51 -4.25
N ALA A 25 43.42 19.15 -3.98
CA ALA A 25 43.09 17.95 -3.20
C ALA A 25 43.80 16.74 -3.83
N PRO A 26 44.40 15.84 -3.06
CA PRO A 26 45.07 14.67 -3.60
C PRO A 26 44.07 13.81 -4.41
N LEU A 27 44.51 13.38 -5.59
CA LEU A 27 43.77 12.47 -6.46
C LEU A 27 43.26 11.25 -5.65
N PRO A 28 42.02 10.77 -5.90
CA PRO A 28 41.49 9.61 -5.22
C PRO A 28 42.44 8.41 -5.42
N ALA A 29 42.71 7.66 -4.36
CA ALA A 29 43.56 6.47 -4.40
C ALA A 29 43.00 5.51 -5.46
N ALA A 30 43.87 5.03 -6.34
CA ALA A 30 43.46 4.12 -7.41
C ALA A 30 42.66 2.94 -6.86
N ILE A 31 41.47 2.72 -7.42
CA ILE A 31 40.59 1.60 -7.05
C ILE A 31 41.21 0.34 -7.62
N ASP A 32 41.75 -0.50 -6.72
CA ASP A 32 42.40 -1.78 -7.06
C ASP A 32 41.63 -2.93 -6.40
N ALA A 33 41.47 -4.03 -7.12
CA ALA A 33 40.77 -5.23 -6.67
C ALA A 33 41.41 -5.82 -5.39
N ASN A 34 42.75 -5.77 -5.26
CA ASN A 34 43.45 -6.31 -4.07
C ASN A 34 43.16 -5.48 -2.82
N ARG A 35 43.01 -4.15 -2.95
CA ARG A 35 42.63 -3.29 -1.82
C ARG A 35 41.20 -3.57 -1.39
N VAL A 36 40.27 -3.75 -2.34
CA VAL A 36 38.89 -4.15 -2.05
C VAL A 36 38.88 -5.49 -1.31
N LEU A 37 39.61 -6.50 -1.81
CA LEU A 37 39.74 -7.79 -1.14
C LEU A 37 40.36 -7.67 0.26
N GLY A 38 41.35 -6.77 0.43
CA GLY A 38 41.95 -6.47 1.73
C GLY A 38 40.93 -5.96 2.76
N VAL A 39 40.08 -5.01 2.37
CA VAL A 39 39.01 -4.50 3.24
C VAL A 39 37.99 -5.58 3.53
N VAL A 40 37.56 -6.34 2.52
CA VAL A 40 36.63 -7.46 2.68
C VAL A 40 37.21 -8.51 3.63
N ALA A 41 38.48 -8.88 3.49
CA ALA A 41 39.15 -9.85 4.37
C ALA A 41 39.27 -9.33 5.82
N ALA A 42 39.51 -8.04 6.02
CA ALA A 42 39.53 -7.45 7.35
C ALA A 42 38.17 -7.57 8.04
N VAL A 43 37.08 -7.17 7.35
CA VAL A 43 35.72 -7.26 7.89
C VAL A 43 35.31 -8.74 8.10
N ALA A 44 35.68 -9.63 7.19
CA ALA A 44 35.39 -11.06 7.31
C ALA A 44 36.10 -11.69 8.51
N ARG A 45 37.37 -11.34 8.78
CA ARG A 45 38.11 -11.78 9.98
C ARG A 45 37.48 -11.25 11.26
N GLU A 46 37.05 -10.00 11.29
CA GLU A 46 36.36 -9.45 12.45
C GLU A 46 35.00 -10.11 12.68
N ALA A 47 34.27 -10.42 11.59
CA ALA A 47 33.01 -11.13 11.64
C ALA A 47 33.18 -12.61 12.08
N ARG A 48 34.32 -13.24 11.72
CA ARG A 48 34.66 -14.65 12.05
C ARG A 48 36.12 -14.79 12.45
N PRO A 49 36.52 -14.45 13.67
CA PRO A 49 37.91 -14.41 14.10
C PRO A 49 38.66 -15.75 14.02
N HIS A 50 37.95 -16.88 13.93
CA HIS A 50 38.51 -18.24 13.96
C HIS A 50 38.39 -18.99 12.63
N VAL A 51 38.02 -18.32 11.55
CA VAL A 51 37.90 -18.93 10.22
C VAL A 51 38.82 -18.19 9.26
N ASP A 52 39.89 -18.86 8.82
CA ASP A 52 40.72 -18.40 7.70
C ASP A 52 39.87 -18.52 6.41
N ALA A 53 39.04 -17.51 6.13
CA ALA A 53 38.27 -17.48 4.92
C ALA A 53 39.14 -16.98 3.77
N TYR A 54 39.35 -17.82 2.76
CA TYR A 54 39.92 -17.37 1.50
C TYR A 54 38.97 -16.40 0.82
N VAL A 55 39.36 -15.15 0.68
CA VAL A 55 38.58 -14.11 0.08
C VAL A 55 38.97 -13.92 -1.38
N ALA A 56 38.08 -14.29 -2.29
CA ALA A 56 38.21 -14.05 -3.73
C ALA A 56 37.12 -13.09 -4.22
N LEU A 57 37.31 -12.55 -5.42
CA LEU A 57 36.31 -11.63 -6.01
C LEU A 57 34.91 -12.26 -6.14
N ASP A 58 34.82 -13.56 -6.32
CA ASP A 58 33.57 -14.30 -6.49
C ASP A 58 33.10 -15.02 -5.23
N SER A 59 33.77 -14.81 -4.09
CA SER A 59 33.30 -15.33 -2.80
C SER A 59 31.97 -14.68 -2.42
N SER A 60 31.00 -15.49 -2.00
CA SER A 60 29.73 -14.95 -1.49
C SER A 60 29.97 -14.24 -0.16
N LEU A 61 29.59 -12.94 -0.08
CA LEU A 61 29.74 -12.14 1.14
C LEU A 61 29.01 -12.77 2.35
N GLU A 62 27.85 -13.35 2.12
CA GLU A 62 27.05 -13.97 3.19
C GLU A 62 27.43 -15.42 3.43
N ARG A 63 27.42 -16.26 2.39
CA ARG A 63 27.59 -17.71 2.53
C ARG A 63 29.02 -18.12 2.81
N ASP A 64 29.97 -17.59 2.04
CA ASP A 64 31.37 -18.00 2.12
C ASP A 64 32.11 -17.19 3.20
N LEU A 65 31.86 -15.87 3.27
CA LEU A 65 32.55 -14.97 4.19
C LEU A 65 31.78 -14.70 5.49
N GLY A 66 30.50 -15.06 5.55
CA GLY A 66 29.65 -14.91 6.72
C GLY A 66 29.35 -13.46 7.11
N LEU A 67 29.38 -12.55 6.14
CA LEU A 67 29.07 -11.16 6.35
C LEU A 67 27.55 -10.96 6.40
N ASP A 68 27.03 -10.73 7.59
CA ASP A 68 25.62 -10.39 7.82
C ASP A 68 25.29 -8.97 7.31
N SER A 69 24.03 -8.56 7.37
CA SER A 69 23.63 -7.22 6.92
C SER A 69 24.41 -6.12 7.64
N LEU A 70 24.72 -6.31 8.91
CA LEU A 70 25.46 -5.33 9.71
C LEU A 70 26.94 -5.30 9.30
N ALA A 71 27.56 -6.46 9.10
CA ALA A 71 28.92 -6.56 8.60
C ALA A 71 29.04 -6.06 7.15
N ARG A 72 28.02 -6.24 6.33
CA ARG A 72 27.97 -5.68 4.96
C ARG A 72 27.86 -4.16 4.96
N VAL A 73 27.06 -3.58 5.86
CA VAL A 73 27.05 -2.13 6.07
C VAL A 73 28.42 -1.62 6.49
N GLU A 74 29.07 -2.29 7.46
CA GLU A 74 30.43 -1.92 7.89
C GLU A 74 31.45 -2.06 6.76
N LEU A 75 31.32 -3.11 5.93
CA LEU A 75 32.15 -3.31 4.76
C LEU A 75 32.00 -2.15 3.75
N VAL A 76 30.77 -1.77 3.42
CA VAL A 76 30.49 -0.65 2.52
C VAL A 76 31.09 0.64 3.08
N LEU A 77 30.87 0.94 4.36
CA LEU A 77 31.42 2.13 5.00
C LEU A 77 32.96 2.15 5.00
N ARG A 78 33.62 1.02 5.21
CA ARG A 78 35.08 0.93 5.14
C ARG A 78 35.60 1.11 3.70
N LEU A 79 34.92 0.55 2.73
CA LEU A 79 35.25 0.76 1.32
C LEU A 79 35.11 2.25 0.94
N GLU A 80 34.06 2.90 1.39
CA GLU A 80 33.88 4.33 1.15
C GLU A 80 34.94 5.21 1.79
N ARG A 81 35.34 4.89 3.04
CA ARG A 81 36.46 5.58 3.75
C ARG A 81 37.79 5.34 3.04
N GLU A 82 38.07 4.07 2.67
CA GLU A 82 39.29 3.69 2.02
C GLU A 82 39.48 4.33 0.65
N PHE A 83 38.39 4.39 -0.13
CA PHE A 83 38.43 4.93 -1.50
C PHE A 83 37.93 6.38 -1.59
N ARG A 84 37.54 7.00 -0.46
CA ARG A 84 36.98 8.36 -0.39
C ARG A 84 35.87 8.62 -1.41
N THR A 85 35.02 7.64 -1.59
CA THR A 85 33.89 7.67 -2.53
C THR A 85 32.61 7.22 -1.82
N SER A 86 31.46 7.68 -2.29
CA SER A 86 30.16 7.26 -1.75
C SER A 86 29.58 6.19 -2.64
N LEU A 87 29.21 5.04 -2.08
CA LEU A 87 28.56 3.95 -2.80
C LEU A 87 27.03 4.14 -2.79
N PRO A 88 26.34 3.83 -3.89
CA PRO A 88 24.89 3.87 -3.92
C PRO A 88 24.30 2.80 -2.99
N GLU A 89 23.07 3.05 -2.50
CA GLU A 89 22.37 2.10 -1.60
C GLU A 89 22.21 0.71 -2.21
N GLN A 90 22.12 0.64 -3.54
CA GLN A 90 22.09 -0.61 -4.28
C GLN A 90 23.32 -1.48 -4.05
N ALA A 91 24.49 -0.88 -3.82
CA ALA A 91 25.70 -1.63 -3.48
C ALA A 91 25.52 -2.46 -2.20
N LEU A 92 24.79 -1.95 -1.20
CA LEU A 92 24.45 -2.70 0.00
C LEU A 92 23.38 -3.76 -0.27
N ALA A 93 22.36 -3.44 -1.05
CA ALA A 93 21.21 -4.31 -1.27
C ALA A 93 21.50 -5.45 -2.26
N SER A 94 22.25 -5.20 -3.34
CA SER A 94 22.42 -6.13 -4.46
C SER A 94 23.79 -6.78 -4.57
N SER A 95 24.85 -6.29 -3.87
CA SER A 95 26.16 -6.93 -3.94
C SER A 95 26.15 -8.27 -3.20
N GLU A 96 26.38 -9.35 -3.93
CA GLU A 96 26.55 -10.69 -3.37
C GLU A 96 28.02 -11.09 -3.24
N THR A 97 28.90 -10.43 -3.97
CA THR A 97 30.32 -10.74 -4.07
C THR A 97 31.20 -9.49 -3.95
N PRO A 98 32.49 -9.59 -3.60
CA PRO A 98 33.44 -8.48 -3.69
C PRO A 98 33.56 -7.89 -5.09
N ARG A 99 33.32 -8.68 -6.14
CA ARG A 99 33.29 -8.21 -7.53
C ARG A 99 32.18 -7.20 -7.77
N ASP A 100 31.02 -7.40 -7.17
CA ASP A 100 29.89 -6.47 -7.31
C ASP A 100 30.24 -5.15 -6.63
N LEU A 101 30.82 -5.19 -5.42
CA LEU A 101 31.29 -3.99 -4.72
C LEU A 101 32.34 -3.23 -5.51
N LEU A 102 33.28 -3.94 -6.14
CA LEU A 102 34.29 -3.33 -7.01
C LEU A 102 33.65 -2.60 -8.21
N ARG A 103 32.62 -3.20 -8.83
CA ARG A 103 31.88 -2.54 -9.93
C ARG A 103 31.22 -1.24 -9.47
N PHE A 104 30.58 -1.24 -8.31
CA PHE A 104 29.99 -0.03 -7.76
C PHE A 104 31.04 1.04 -7.41
N LEU A 105 32.19 0.67 -6.86
CA LEU A 105 33.29 1.59 -6.60
C LEU A 105 33.82 2.23 -7.88
N LEU A 106 34.02 1.44 -8.94
CA LEU A 106 34.47 1.92 -10.24
C LEU A 106 33.45 2.86 -10.90
N ALA A 107 32.15 2.60 -10.77
CA ALA A 107 31.08 3.44 -11.29
C ALA A 107 31.01 4.77 -10.51
N ALA A 108 31.12 4.74 -9.19
CA ALA A 108 31.07 5.91 -8.33
C ALA A 108 32.27 6.86 -8.45
N ALA A 109 33.44 6.36 -8.90
CA ALA A 109 34.64 7.19 -9.07
C ALA A 109 34.55 8.19 -10.23
N GLY A 110 33.53 8.07 -11.09
CA GLY A 110 33.29 8.99 -12.23
C GLY A 110 32.33 10.13 -11.94
N GLU A 111 31.67 10.17 -10.78
CA GLU A 111 30.66 11.18 -10.49
C GLU A 111 31.15 12.19 -9.43
N ALA A 112 31.11 13.48 -9.78
CA ALA A 112 31.41 14.56 -8.84
C ALA A 112 30.26 14.76 -7.84
N PRO A 113 30.53 15.10 -6.58
CA PRO A 113 29.47 15.34 -5.59
C PRO A 113 28.63 16.57 -5.99
N HIS A 114 27.33 16.36 -6.17
CA HIS A 114 26.40 17.44 -6.43
C HIS A 114 26.05 18.15 -5.12
N SER A 115 26.51 19.40 -5.01
CA SER A 115 26.07 20.32 -3.96
C SER A 115 24.94 21.20 -4.49
N ALA A 116 23.70 20.86 -4.21
CA ALA A 116 22.58 21.79 -4.34
C ALA A 116 22.11 22.24 -2.96
N ASP A 117 22.37 23.48 -2.66
CA ASP A 117 22.38 24.06 -1.30
C ASP A 117 21.08 24.80 -0.96
N ARG A 118 19.90 24.15 -1.14
CA ARG A 118 18.63 24.76 -0.73
C ARG A 118 17.87 23.86 0.24
N SER A 119 17.69 24.35 1.47
CA SER A 119 16.85 23.76 2.50
C SER A 119 15.37 23.74 2.06
N VAL A 120 14.63 22.66 2.36
CA VAL A 120 13.17 22.61 2.17
C VAL A 120 12.47 23.75 2.92
N ALA A 121 12.92 24.09 4.12
CA ALA A 121 12.39 25.21 4.89
C ALA A 121 12.49 26.55 4.14
N SER A 122 13.53 26.76 3.30
CA SER A 122 13.65 27.95 2.45
C SER A 122 12.74 27.95 1.22
N LEU A 123 12.23 26.79 0.82
CA LEU A 123 11.30 26.62 -0.31
C LEU A 123 9.83 26.78 0.10
N VAL A 124 9.54 26.74 1.39
CA VAL A 124 8.18 26.78 1.97
C VAL A 124 7.84 28.17 2.54
N GLN A 125 8.44 29.23 2.04
CA GLN A 125 8.31 30.61 2.57
C GLN A 125 6.92 31.26 2.38
N SER A 126 5.95 30.62 1.72
CA SER A 126 4.56 31.10 1.64
C SER A 126 3.71 30.49 2.73
N GLU A 127 2.80 31.26 3.35
CA GLU A 127 1.76 30.72 4.22
C GLU A 127 1.03 29.58 3.51
N GLY A 128 1.02 28.39 4.13
CA GLY A 128 0.31 27.24 3.60
C GLY A 128 -1.21 27.43 3.73
N VAL A 129 -1.96 26.87 2.79
CA VAL A 129 -3.41 26.81 2.88
C VAL A 129 -3.80 25.90 4.04
N ARG A 130 -4.82 26.28 4.82
CA ARG A 130 -5.34 25.46 5.92
C ARG A 130 -5.73 24.07 5.43
N ALA A 131 -5.60 23.08 6.31
CA ALA A 131 -6.00 21.71 6.02
C ALA A 131 -7.49 21.64 5.59
N PRO A 132 -7.85 20.76 4.63
CA PRO A 132 -9.20 20.61 4.11
C PRO A 132 -10.13 19.92 5.13
N GLY A 133 -10.70 20.69 6.05
CA GLY A 133 -11.53 20.18 7.15
C GLY A 133 -12.72 19.34 6.69
N GLU A 134 -13.27 19.65 5.51
CA GLU A 134 -14.45 19.00 4.95
C GLU A 134 -14.13 17.82 4.01
N ALA A 135 -12.86 17.61 3.64
CA ALA A 135 -12.49 16.49 2.79
C ALA A 135 -12.92 15.15 3.43
N GLN A 136 -13.58 14.32 2.64
CA GLN A 136 -14.09 13.01 3.06
C GLN A 136 -13.21 11.86 2.55
N THR A 137 -12.33 12.14 1.58
CA THR A 137 -11.42 11.14 1.02
C THR A 137 -10.00 11.70 0.92
N LEU A 138 -8.99 10.82 0.86
CA LEU A 138 -7.61 11.22 0.62
C LEU A 138 -7.44 11.88 -0.77
N VAL A 139 -8.27 11.48 -1.73
CA VAL A 139 -8.28 12.07 -3.08
C VAL A 139 -8.78 13.51 -3.01
N GLU A 140 -9.89 13.77 -2.32
CA GLU A 140 -10.41 15.14 -2.14
C GLU A 140 -9.41 16.04 -1.39
N ALA A 141 -8.70 15.48 -0.38
CA ALA A 141 -7.68 16.22 0.32
C ALA A 141 -6.51 16.63 -0.61
N LEU A 142 -6.08 15.72 -1.48
CA LEU A 142 -5.06 16.00 -2.49
C LEU A 142 -5.57 17.02 -3.52
N GLU A 143 -6.77 16.82 -4.07
CA GLU A 143 -7.42 17.72 -5.06
C GLU A 143 -7.53 19.13 -4.52
N TYR A 144 -7.94 19.29 -3.25
CA TYR A 144 -8.01 20.59 -2.56
C TYR A 144 -6.68 21.35 -2.60
N HIS A 145 -5.55 20.68 -2.36
CA HIS A 145 -4.23 21.30 -2.40
C HIS A 145 -3.76 21.56 -3.83
N VAL A 146 -4.07 20.66 -4.77
CA VAL A 146 -3.78 20.85 -6.20
C VAL A 146 -4.48 22.11 -6.75
N GLU A 147 -5.73 22.35 -6.35
CA GLU A 147 -6.47 23.54 -6.77
C GLU A 147 -5.95 24.84 -6.16
N ARG A 148 -5.52 24.82 -4.89
CA ARG A 148 -5.17 26.03 -4.12
C ARG A 148 -3.70 26.37 -4.07
N GLN A 149 -2.85 25.35 -4.11
CA GLN A 149 -1.38 25.53 -3.97
C GLN A 149 -0.61 24.51 -4.81
N PRO A 150 -0.88 24.40 -6.15
CA PRO A 150 -0.34 23.36 -7.02
C PRO A 150 1.19 23.28 -7.00
N GLU A 151 1.85 24.43 -6.97
CA GLU A 151 3.31 24.52 -7.04
C GLU A 151 4.00 24.38 -5.65
N ARG A 152 3.21 24.22 -4.57
CA ARG A 152 3.78 23.99 -3.25
C ARG A 152 4.42 22.61 -3.18
N LEU A 153 5.65 22.58 -2.65
CA LEU A 153 6.38 21.34 -2.42
C LEU A 153 5.65 20.50 -1.37
N THR A 154 5.28 19.26 -1.74
CA THR A 154 4.70 18.29 -0.80
C THR A 154 5.68 17.19 -0.41
N VAL A 155 6.53 16.72 -1.34
CA VAL A 155 7.53 15.70 -1.06
C VAL A 155 8.90 16.11 -1.60
N PHE A 156 9.90 16.00 -0.73
CA PHE A 156 11.30 16.05 -1.10
C PHE A 156 11.89 14.64 -0.89
N LEU A 157 12.34 14.00 -1.95
CA LEU A 157 12.75 12.61 -1.91
C LEU A 157 14.24 12.47 -2.27
N TYR A 158 14.98 11.79 -1.41
CA TYR A 158 16.33 11.31 -1.70
C TYR A 158 16.24 9.89 -2.30
N GLU A 159 16.60 9.76 -3.56
CA GLU A 159 16.60 8.50 -4.30
C GLU A 159 17.95 8.33 -5.00
N GLU A 160 18.73 7.34 -4.62
CA GLU A 160 20.03 6.99 -5.24
C GLU A 160 20.97 8.21 -5.44
N GLN A 161 21.13 9.07 -4.45
CA GLN A 161 21.88 10.35 -4.50
C GLN A 161 21.22 11.45 -5.36
N LYS A 162 20.05 11.22 -5.94
CA LYS A 162 19.26 12.23 -6.62
C LYS A 162 18.25 12.86 -5.67
N GLU A 163 18.01 14.14 -5.87
CA GLU A 163 16.99 14.89 -5.14
C GLU A 163 15.78 15.09 -6.05
N HIS A 164 14.65 14.56 -5.66
CA HIS A 164 13.39 14.79 -6.35
C HIS A 164 12.52 15.74 -5.54
N ARG A 165 12.05 16.78 -6.19
CA ARG A 165 11.10 17.74 -5.65
C ARG A 165 9.76 17.48 -6.31
N ILE A 166 8.75 17.15 -5.52
CA ILE A 166 7.43 16.79 -5.99
C ILE A 166 6.45 17.80 -5.41
N THR A 167 5.83 18.59 -6.27
CA THR A 167 4.77 19.52 -5.92
C THR A 167 3.42 18.76 -5.83
N TYR A 168 2.37 19.43 -5.37
CA TYR A 168 1.03 18.86 -5.40
C TYR A 168 0.58 18.55 -6.83
N ARG A 169 0.92 19.40 -7.79
CA ARG A 169 0.64 19.19 -9.22
C ARG A 169 1.40 17.96 -9.75
N ASP A 170 2.69 17.86 -9.48
CA ASP A 170 3.48 16.70 -9.92
C ASP A 170 2.94 15.38 -9.37
N LEU A 171 2.52 15.39 -8.09
CA LEU A 171 1.91 14.22 -7.45
C LEU A 171 0.59 13.83 -8.12
N TRP A 172 -0.25 14.82 -8.44
CA TRP A 172 -1.53 14.61 -9.10
C TRP A 172 -1.35 14.09 -10.52
N ASP A 173 -0.52 14.74 -11.32
CA ASP A 173 -0.30 14.39 -12.72
C ASP A 173 0.34 13.00 -12.84
N GLY A 174 1.32 12.70 -11.98
CA GLY A 174 1.89 11.36 -11.87
C GLY A 174 0.85 10.31 -11.49
N ALA A 175 -0.01 10.61 -10.52
CA ALA A 175 -1.08 9.72 -10.09
C ALA A 175 -2.13 9.50 -11.19
N LEU A 176 -2.50 10.53 -11.94
CA LEU A 176 -3.42 10.41 -13.08
C LEU A 176 -2.88 9.47 -14.16
N LEU A 177 -1.59 9.57 -14.48
CA LEU A 177 -0.94 8.68 -15.43
C LEU A 177 -1.01 7.22 -14.98
N TYR A 178 -0.70 6.97 -13.70
CA TYR A 178 -0.79 5.62 -13.14
C TYR A 178 -2.23 5.10 -13.13
N ALA A 179 -3.21 5.94 -12.77
CA ALA A 179 -4.62 5.59 -12.78
C ALA A 179 -5.10 5.18 -14.19
N ALA A 180 -4.77 5.97 -15.20
CA ALA A 180 -5.13 5.69 -16.60
C ALA A 180 -4.56 4.34 -17.08
N ARG A 181 -3.29 4.06 -16.75
CA ARG A 181 -2.62 2.79 -17.12
C ARG A 181 -3.18 1.59 -16.36
N LEU A 182 -3.49 1.73 -15.10
CA LEU A 182 -4.17 0.69 -14.31
C LEU A 182 -5.58 0.42 -14.85
N ALA A 183 -6.34 1.46 -15.17
CA ALA A 183 -7.66 1.33 -15.80
C ALA A 183 -7.58 0.61 -17.15
N ALA A 184 -6.55 0.87 -17.97
CA ALA A 184 -6.29 0.15 -19.22
C ALA A 184 -6.04 -1.35 -19.00
N GLN A 185 -5.51 -1.76 -17.84
CA GLN A 185 -5.42 -3.17 -17.44
C GLN A 185 -6.73 -3.73 -16.86
N GLY A 186 -7.80 -2.95 -16.92
CA GLY A 186 -9.12 -3.30 -16.39
C GLY A 186 -9.19 -3.22 -14.85
N VAL A 187 -8.30 -2.46 -14.21
CA VAL A 187 -8.38 -2.14 -12.79
C VAL A 187 -9.42 -1.06 -12.58
N GLY A 188 -10.27 -1.24 -11.57
CA GLY A 188 -11.32 -0.29 -11.23
C GLY A 188 -11.86 -0.53 -9.82
N PRO A 189 -13.00 0.05 -9.50
CA PRO A 189 -13.59 0.02 -8.18
C PRO A 189 -13.70 -1.38 -7.55
N GLY A 190 -13.23 -1.48 -6.30
CA GLY A 190 -13.26 -2.72 -5.52
C GLY A 190 -12.21 -3.76 -5.89
N GLN A 191 -11.36 -3.49 -6.89
CA GLN A 191 -10.22 -4.33 -7.21
C GLN A 191 -8.97 -3.89 -6.45
N THR A 192 -8.10 -4.83 -6.16
CA THR A 192 -6.89 -4.57 -5.38
C THR A 192 -5.65 -4.54 -6.27
N VAL A 193 -4.74 -3.60 -5.98
CA VAL A 193 -3.45 -3.44 -6.65
C VAL A 193 -2.35 -3.59 -5.61
N ALA A 194 -1.50 -4.59 -5.76
CA ALA A 194 -0.33 -4.77 -4.91
C ALA A 194 0.81 -3.84 -5.34
N ILE A 195 1.36 -3.09 -4.40
CA ILE A 195 2.45 -2.15 -4.62
C ILE A 195 3.69 -2.67 -3.91
N MET A 196 4.62 -3.25 -4.66
CA MET A 196 5.90 -3.76 -4.17
C MET A 196 7.05 -2.91 -4.74
N LEU A 197 7.06 -1.65 -4.37
CA LEU A 197 8.06 -0.65 -4.76
C LEU A 197 8.83 -0.17 -3.53
N PRO A 198 10.10 0.25 -3.70
CA PRO A 198 10.85 0.94 -2.65
C PRO A 198 10.24 2.32 -2.37
N THR A 199 10.80 3.04 -1.39
CA THR A 199 10.50 4.46 -1.18
C THR A 199 10.97 5.25 -2.39
N SER A 200 10.03 5.61 -3.27
CA SER A 200 10.28 6.28 -4.56
C SER A 200 9.08 7.15 -4.95
N LYS A 201 9.24 8.02 -5.94
CA LYS A 201 8.13 8.80 -6.50
C LYS A 201 7.07 7.89 -7.15
N GLU A 202 7.51 6.81 -7.78
CA GLU A 202 6.65 5.83 -8.42
C GLU A 202 5.74 5.11 -7.41
N TYR A 203 6.22 4.91 -6.17
CA TYR A 203 5.38 4.40 -5.09
C TYR A 203 4.21 5.33 -4.80
N LEU A 204 4.48 6.63 -4.66
CA LEU A 204 3.46 7.64 -4.39
C LEU A 204 2.48 7.77 -5.56
N PHE A 205 2.99 7.86 -6.79
CA PHE A 205 2.16 7.94 -8.00
C PHE A 205 1.28 6.69 -8.15
N CYS A 206 1.84 5.50 -7.90
CA CYS A 206 1.09 4.24 -7.95
C CYS A 206 0.01 4.17 -6.86
N PHE A 207 0.32 4.60 -5.65
CA PHE A 207 -0.62 4.59 -4.53
C PHE A 207 -1.82 5.51 -4.81
N TYR A 208 -1.57 6.80 -5.08
CA TYR A 208 -2.64 7.75 -5.39
C TYR A 208 -3.32 7.43 -6.72
N GLY A 209 -2.59 6.96 -7.73
CA GLY A 209 -3.16 6.51 -9.00
C GLY A 209 -4.12 5.33 -8.83
N THR A 210 -3.82 4.42 -7.91
CA THR A 210 -4.73 3.33 -7.56
C THR A 210 -6.03 3.87 -6.94
N LEU A 211 -5.93 4.88 -6.06
CA LEU A 211 -7.10 5.54 -5.47
C LEU A 211 -7.92 6.28 -6.53
N LEU A 212 -7.28 7.01 -7.45
CA LEU A 212 -7.93 7.72 -8.56
C LEU A 212 -8.65 6.76 -9.51
N ALA A 213 -8.14 5.53 -9.68
CA ALA A 213 -8.83 4.46 -10.41
C ALA A 213 -9.99 3.84 -9.61
N GLY A 214 -10.26 4.29 -8.38
CA GLY A 214 -11.25 3.72 -7.47
C GLY A 214 -10.89 2.34 -6.94
N ALA A 215 -9.65 1.91 -7.13
CA ALA A 215 -9.13 0.63 -6.69
C ALA A 215 -8.49 0.71 -5.29
N ILE A 216 -8.14 -0.44 -4.73
CA ILE A 216 -7.65 -0.57 -3.37
C ILE A 216 -6.15 -0.89 -3.40
N PRO A 217 -5.27 0.01 -2.96
CA PRO A 217 -3.85 -0.27 -2.80
C PRO A 217 -3.58 -1.33 -1.73
N VAL A 218 -2.59 -2.18 -1.99
CA VAL A 218 -2.07 -3.18 -1.05
C VAL A 218 -0.55 -3.02 -0.98
N PRO A 219 -0.03 -2.22 -0.06
CA PRO A 219 1.41 -2.05 0.14
C PRO A 219 2.09 -3.36 0.52
N LEU A 220 3.19 -3.68 -0.17
CA LEU A 220 4.03 -4.84 0.09
C LEU A 220 5.49 -4.41 0.20
N TYR A 221 6.23 -5.08 1.06
CA TYR A 221 7.67 -4.83 1.14
C TYR A 221 8.42 -5.61 0.03
N PRO A 222 9.41 -4.98 -0.64
CA PRO A 222 10.22 -5.66 -1.62
C PRO A 222 11.14 -6.71 -0.95
N PRO A 223 11.55 -7.77 -1.66
CA PRO A 223 12.45 -8.77 -1.11
C PRO A 223 13.80 -8.14 -0.78
N ALA A 224 14.21 -8.22 0.49
CA ALA A 224 15.47 -7.67 0.95
C ALA A 224 16.65 -8.66 0.79
N ARG A 225 16.39 -9.96 0.63
CA ARG A 225 17.42 -11.01 0.58
C ARG A 225 16.98 -12.22 -0.24
N LEU A 226 17.89 -12.73 -1.06
CA LEU A 226 17.66 -13.96 -1.85
C LEU A 226 17.70 -15.22 -0.98
N ALA A 227 18.46 -15.22 0.11
CA ALA A 227 18.59 -16.40 1.00
C ALA A 227 17.28 -16.82 1.67
N THR A 228 16.35 -15.88 1.89
CA THR A 228 15.03 -16.12 2.51
C THR A 228 13.87 -15.99 1.53
N ILE A 229 14.15 -16.18 0.23
CA ILE A 229 13.19 -15.88 -0.84
C ILE A 229 11.97 -16.80 -0.80
N GLU A 230 12.13 -18.07 -0.39
CA GLU A 230 11.00 -19.03 -0.30
C GLU A 230 9.97 -18.57 0.74
N ASP A 231 10.42 -18.18 1.93
CA ASP A 231 9.53 -17.69 3.00
C ASP A 231 8.87 -16.36 2.62
N HIS A 232 9.65 -15.46 2.01
CA HIS A 232 9.16 -14.19 1.49
C HIS A 232 8.08 -14.40 0.43
N MET A 233 8.31 -15.29 -0.53
CA MET A 233 7.37 -15.63 -1.59
C MET A 233 6.10 -16.30 -1.04
N THR A 234 6.24 -17.26 -0.13
CA THR A 234 5.12 -17.95 0.49
C THR A 234 4.20 -16.96 1.19
N ARG A 235 4.78 -15.99 1.92
CA ARG A 235 4.03 -14.94 2.57
C ARG A 235 3.33 -14.02 1.56
N HIS A 236 4.01 -13.59 0.50
CA HIS A 236 3.41 -12.74 -0.54
C HIS A 236 2.30 -13.46 -1.29
N VAL A 237 2.46 -14.74 -1.60
CA VAL A 237 1.37 -15.58 -2.16
C VAL A 237 0.14 -15.55 -1.25
N SER A 238 0.34 -15.70 0.06
CA SER A 238 -0.76 -15.66 1.04
C SER A 238 -1.45 -14.29 1.05
N VAL A 239 -0.69 -13.19 1.09
CA VAL A 239 -1.24 -11.82 1.03
C VAL A 239 -2.01 -11.58 -0.27
N LEU A 240 -1.41 -11.88 -1.42
CA LEU A 240 -2.00 -11.65 -2.74
C LEU A 240 -3.29 -12.47 -2.95
N LYS A 241 -3.33 -13.72 -2.44
CA LYS A 241 -4.55 -14.55 -2.45
C LYS A 241 -5.63 -13.98 -1.56
N SER A 242 -5.31 -13.62 -0.33
CA SER A 242 -6.23 -13.01 0.63
C SER A 242 -6.79 -11.69 0.09
N ALA A 243 -5.95 -10.82 -0.45
CA ALA A 243 -6.36 -9.57 -1.08
C ALA A 243 -7.15 -9.77 -2.37
N GLY A 244 -7.00 -10.91 -3.04
CA GLY A 244 -7.57 -11.14 -4.38
C GLY A 244 -6.96 -10.21 -5.43
N THR A 245 -5.65 -9.97 -5.33
CA THR A 245 -4.92 -8.97 -6.11
C THR A 245 -5.08 -9.16 -7.61
N ALA A 246 -5.48 -8.10 -8.30
CA ALA A 246 -5.69 -8.08 -9.74
C ALA A 246 -4.42 -7.74 -10.54
N VAL A 247 -3.69 -6.74 -10.07
CA VAL A 247 -2.44 -6.23 -10.68
C VAL A 247 -1.40 -6.04 -9.59
N MET A 248 -0.14 -6.31 -9.91
CA MET A 248 1.01 -6.04 -9.05
C MET A 248 1.94 -5.08 -9.77
N VAL A 249 2.37 -4.04 -9.07
CA VAL A 249 3.39 -3.09 -9.54
C VAL A 249 4.67 -3.33 -8.75
N THR A 250 5.79 -3.54 -9.45
CA THR A 250 7.08 -3.87 -8.84
C THR A 250 8.25 -3.27 -9.62
N ILE A 251 9.47 -3.41 -9.11
CA ILE A 251 10.69 -3.00 -9.80
C ILE A 251 11.08 -4.00 -10.90
N PRO A 252 11.81 -3.58 -11.94
CA PRO A 252 12.22 -4.45 -13.05
C PRO A 252 12.98 -5.70 -12.59
N GLU A 253 13.86 -5.58 -11.60
CA GLU A 253 14.70 -6.65 -11.05
C GLU A 253 13.86 -7.74 -10.36
N ALA A 254 12.73 -7.35 -9.76
CA ALA A 254 11.80 -8.29 -9.11
C ALA A 254 10.75 -8.87 -10.06
N LYS A 255 10.72 -8.45 -11.33
CA LYS A 255 9.75 -8.93 -12.33
C LYS A 255 9.78 -10.45 -12.54
N PRO A 256 10.94 -11.14 -12.63
CA PRO A 256 10.99 -12.60 -12.72
C PRO A 256 10.35 -13.29 -11.51
N LEU A 257 10.58 -12.73 -10.30
CA LEU A 257 10.00 -13.22 -9.07
C LEU A 257 8.48 -13.03 -9.03
N ALA A 258 8.01 -11.87 -9.47
CA ALA A 258 6.60 -11.56 -9.56
C ALA A 258 5.85 -12.48 -10.56
N TRP A 259 6.54 -12.98 -11.59
CA TRP A 259 6.01 -14.01 -12.48
C TRP A 259 5.73 -15.34 -11.76
N LEU A 260 6.62 -15.74 -10.82
CA LEU A 260 6.39 -16.93 -9.98
C LEU A 260 5.19 -16.74 -9.04
N LEU A 261 5.01 -15.53 -8.50
CA LEU A 261 3.81 -15.16 -7.72
C LEU A 261 2.55 -15.27 -8.58
N ARG A 262 2.58 -14.73 -9.80
CA ARG A 262 1.48 -14.82 -10.75
C ARG A 262 1.10 -16.27 -11.05
N ALA A 263 2.06 -17.18 -11.12
CA ALA A 263 1.78 -18.59 -11.32
C ALA A 263 0.94 -19.22 -10.21
N GLN A 264 1.10 -18.75 -8.98
CA GLN A 264 0.44 -19.28 -7.79
C GLN A 264 -0.83 -18.51 -7.36
N VAL A 265 -1.03 -17.28 -7.85
CA VAL A 265 -2.15 -16.40 -7.48
C VAL A 265 -3.09 -16.24 -8.66
N GLU A 266 -4.25 -16.88 -8.60
CA GLU A 266 -5.21 -16.96 -9.72
C GLU A 266 -5.76 -15.57 -10.12
N SER A 267 -6.00 -14.70 -9.12
CA SER A 267 -6.53 -13.34 -9.35
C SER A 267 -5.53 -12.41 -10.04
N LEU A 268 -4.22 -12.68 -9.94
CA LEU A 268 -3.17 -11.80 -10.46
C LEU A 268 -3.08 -11.90 -11.98
N ARG A 269 -3.62 -10.89 -12.67
CA ARG A 269 -3.72 -10.84 -14.14
C ARG A 269 -2.48 -10.27 -14.79
N ALA A 270 -1.90 -9.21 -14.20
CA ALA A 270 -0.76 -8.51 -14.74
C ALA A 270 0.27 -8.16 -13.67
N VAL A 271 1.54 -8.12 -14.08
CA VAL A 271 2.66 -7.57 -13.33
C VAL A 271 3.23 -6.42 -14.14
N MET A 272 3.27 -5.24 -13.56
CA MET A 272 3.73 -3.99 -14.17
C MET A 272 4.97 -3.46 -13.48
N VAL A 273 5.76 -2.70 -14.21
CA VAL A 273 6.93 -1.97 -13.69
C VAL A 273 6.79 -0.49 -14.02
N PRO A 274 7.52 0.44 -13.36
CA PRO A 274 7.41 1.88 -13.61
C PRO A 274 7.49 2.30 -15.08
N ALA A 275 8.30 1.61 -15.88
CA ALA A 275 8.40 1.87 -17.32
C ALA A 275 7.09 1.63 -18.10
N ASP A 276 6.18 0.80 -17.59
CA ASP A 276 4.88 0.53 -18.21
C ASP A 276 3.89 1.69 -18.03
N PHE A 277 4.23 2.70 -17.19
CA PHE A 277 3.43 3.88 -16.90
C PHE A 277 3.93 5.14 -17.64
N SER A 278 4.37 4.98 -18.89
CA SER A 278 4.82 6.08 -19.75
C SER A 278 3.70 6.59 -20.66
N GLY A 279 3.85 7.83 -21.18
CA GLY A 279 2.91 8.48 -22.09
C GLY A 279 2.00 9.48 -21.39
N GLU A 280 0.86 9.82 -22.01
CA GLU A 280 -0.09 10.79 -21.49
C GLU A 280 -1.33 10.13 -20.89
N ALA A 281 -1.92 10.77 -19.89
CA ALA A 281 -3.17 10.34 -19.23
C ALA A 281 -4.42 10.90 -19.97
N ARG A 282 -4.40 10.92 -21.32
CA ARG A 282 -5.49 11.49 -22.10
C ARG A 282 -6.82 10.79 -21.73
N ASP A 283 -7.86 11.58 -21.53
CA ASP A 283 -9.26 11.17 -21.36
C ASP A 283 -9.56 10.29 -20.13
N PHE A 284 -8.68 10.24 -19.11
CA PHE A 284 -8.99 9.56 -17.86
C PHE A 284 -9.68 10.52 -16.87
N ALA A 285 -10.90 10.19 -16.45
CA ALA A 285 -11.60 10.86 -15.37
C ALA A 285 -11.43 10.09 -14.06
N PRO A 286 -10.96 10.73 -12.97
CA PRO A 286 -10.83 10.10 -11.67
C PRO A 286 -12.16 9.55 -11.15
N VAL A 287 -12.12 8.40 -10.50
CA VAL A 287 -13.30 7.82 -9.84
C VAL A 287 -13.50 8.49 -8.50
N ARG A 288 -14.65 9.14 -8.31
CA ARG A 288 -14.99 9.75 -7.02
C ARG A 288 -15.29 8.68 -5.96
N GLY A 289 -14.52 8.71 -4.89
CA GLY A 289 -14.70 7.85 -3.73
C GLY A 289 -15.73 8.43 -2.75
N ARG A 290 -16.09 7.64 -1.72
CA ARG A 290 -16.87 8.07 -0.55
C ARG A 290 -16.07 7.75 0.72
N SER A 291 -16.34 8.45 1.80
CA SER A 291 -15.65 8.27 3.08
C SER A 291 -15.62 6.83 3.60
N GLY A 292 -16.70 6.07 3.39
CA GLY A 292 -16.80 4.66 3.79
C GLY A 292 -16.13 3.66 2.81
N HIS A 293 -15.61 4.10 1.66
CA HIS A 293 -14.87 3.20 0.78
C HIS A 293 -13.51 2.82 1.37
N ILE A 294 -13.06 1.60 1.09
CA ILE A 294 -11.73 1.15 1.49
C ILE A 294 -10.69 1.99 0.76
N ALA A 295 -9.87 2.70 1.53
CA ALA A 295 -8.76 3.48 1.01
C ALA A 295 -7.54 2.59 0.73
N PHE A 296 -7.20 1.66 1.63
CA PHE A 296 -6.19 0.63 1.37
C PHE A 296 -6.27 -0.53 2.37
N LEU A 297 -5.52 -1.59 2.10
CA LEU A 297 -5.38 -2.74 3.00
C LEU A 297 -3.97 -2.76 3.59
N GLN A 298 -3.88 -2.59 4.90
CA GLN A 298 -2.61 -2.72 5.62
C GLN A 298 -2.43 -4.15 6.09
N TYR A 299 -1.50 -4.90 5.47
CA TYR A 299 -1.20 -6.25 5.90
C TYR A 299 -0.23 -6.27 7.07
N THR A 300 -0.67 -6.82 8.18
CA THR A 300 0.15 -7.02 9.38
C THR A 300 0.71 -8.44 9.41
N SER A 301 1.84 -8.60 10.11
CA SER A 301 2.54 -9.89 10.18
C SER A 301 1.85 -10.95 11.04
N GLY A 302 0.69 -10.68 11.61
CA GLY A 302 -0.08 -11.58 12.45
C GLY A 302 0.77 -12.53 13.33
N SER A 303 0.52 -12.58 14.62
CA SER A 303 1.22 -13.52 15.52
C SER A 303 1.00 -15.00 15.18
N THR A 304 -0.03 -15.30 14.37
CA THR A 304 -0.43 -16.66 13.95
C THR A 304 0.18 -17.13 12.62
N GLY A 305 1.13 -16.37 12.05
CA GLY A 305 1.76 -16.74 10.78
C GLY A 305 0.95 -16.39 9.51
N ASN A 306 -0.37 -16.31 9.57
CA ASN A 306 -1.22 -15.91 8.45
C ASN A 306 -1.38 -14.37 8.40
N PRO A 307 -1.04 -13.71 7.28
CA PRO A 307 -1.19 -12.27 7.15
C PRO A 307 -2.66 -11.83 7.26
N LYS A 308 -2.93 -10.78 8.03
CA LYS A 308 -4.25 -10.18 8.16
C LYS A 308 -4.26 -8.83 7.45
N GLY A 309 -5.17 -8.62 6.52
CA GLY A 309 -5.36 -7.34 5.84
C GLY A 309 -6.32 -6.45 6.61
N VAL A 310 -5.80 -5.50 7.37
CA VAL A 310 -6.60 -4.50 8.08
C VAL A 310 -7.30 -3.62 7.06
N VAL A 311 -8.61 -3.50 7.17
CA VAL A 311 -9.42 -2.65 6.28
C VAL A 311 -9.38 -1.23 6.79
N LEU A 312 -8.83 -0.31 6.00
CA LEU A 312 -8.78 1.11 6.32
C LEU A 312 -9.61 1.90 5.29
N THR A 313 -10.68 2.53 5.77
CA THR A 313 -11.52 3.41 4.95
C THR A 313 -10.93 4.81 4.89
N HIS A 314 -11.37 5.63 3.93
CA HIS A 314 -11.00 7.04 3.90
C HIS A 314 -11.40 7.77 5.19
N ALA A 315 -12.58 7.44 5.74
CA ALA A 315 -13.05 8.01 7.01
C ALA A 315 -12.10 7.67 8.17
N ASN A 316 -11.67 6.40 8.31
CA ASN A 316 -10.74 5.99 9.36
C ASN A 316 -9.42 6.75 9.27
N LEU A 317 -8.85 6.83 8.07
CA LEU A 317 -7.57 7.49 7.83
C LEU A 317 -7.63 8.99 8.13
N LEU A 318 -8.64 9.68 7.61
CA LEU A 318 -8.77 11.12 7.83
C LEU A 318 -9.06 11.47 9.29
N ALA A 319 -9.84 10.64 10.00
CA ALA A 319 -10.05 10.80 11.43
C ALA A 319 -8.73 10.67 12.19
N ASN A 320 -7.94 9.65 11.90
CA ASN A 320 -6.64 9.44 12.53
C ASN A 320 -5.65 10.55 12.20
N VAL A 321 -5.55 10.95 10.94
CA VAL A 321 -4.69 12.05 10.49
C VAL A 321 -5.03 13.34 11.24
N ARG A 322 -6.32 13.70 11.34
CA ARG A 322 -6.77 14.88 12.07
C ARG A 322 -6.43 14.80 13.55
N ALA A 323 -6.62 13.64 14.17
CA ALA A 323 -6.29 13.42 15.58
C ALA A 323 -4.78 13.52 15.84
N MET A 324 -3.94 12.92 14.96
CA MET A 324 -2.48 13.01 15.05
C MET A 324 -1.95 14.44 14.84
N ILE A 325 -2.50 15.19 13.88
CA ILE A 325 -2.13 16.60 13.64
C ILE A 325 -2.39 17.42 14.92
N LYS A 326 -3.55 17.25 15.55
CA LYS A 326 -3.87 17.90 16.84
C LYS A 326 -2.93 17.45 17.96
N GLY A 327 -2.68 16.14 18.10
CA GLY A 327 -1.80 15.57 19.12
C GLY A 327 -0.34 16.02 18.97
N ALA A 328 0.19 16.08 17.77
CA ALA A 328 1.53 16.57 17.45
C ALA A 328 1.61 18.11 17.36
N ARG A 329 0.47 18.81 17.47
CA ARG A 329 0.36 20.27 17.25
C ARG A 329 1.02 20.68 15.93
N ALA A 330 0.77 19.92 14.86
CA ALA A 330 1.38 20.15 13.56
C ALA A 330 0.67 21.31 12.82
N THR A 331 1.46 22.06 12.08
CA THR A 331 1.05 23.24 11.30
C THR A 331 1.60 23.18 9.88
N THR A 332 1.17 24.08 9.02
CA THR A 332 1.67 24.19 7.64
C THR A 332 3.14 24.66 7.54
N GLU A 333 3.74 25.10 8.66
CA GLU A 333 5.13 25.53 8.75
C GLU A 333 6.10 24.41 9.12
N ASP A 334 5.57 23.26 9.51
CA ASP A 334 6.38 22.12 9.90
C ASP A 334 7.09 21.47 8.69
N VAL A 335 8.15 20.76 8.96
CA VAL A 335 8.86 19.92 8.00
C VAL A 335 9.03 18.54 8.63
N PHE A 336 8.46 17.53 8.00
CA PHE A 336 8.60 16.14 8.46
C PHE A 336 9.82 15.50 7.77
N VAL A 337 10.73 14.91 8.52
CA VAL A 337 11.83 14.12 7.99
C VAL A 337 11.58 12.65 8.31
N SER A 338 11.56 11.79 7.28
CA SER A 338 11.22 10.37 7.45
C SER A 338 12.16 9.45 6.68
N TRP A 339 12.65 8.44 7.36
CA TRP A 339 13.30 7.26 6.80
C TRP A 339 12.42 6.01 6.89
N LEU A 340 11.21 6.16 7.43
CA LEU A 340 10.29 5.05 7.64
C LEU A 340 9.79 4.49 6.31
N PRO A 341 9.68 3.16 6.17
CA PRO A 341 9.23 2.54 4.94
C PRO A 341 7.76 2.87 4.63
N LEU A 342 7.45 3.15 3.37
CA LEU A 342 6.09 3.50 2.92
C LEU A 342 5.13 2.30 2.89
N TYR A 343 5.62 1.07 2.98
CA TYR A 343 4.77 -0.11 3.13
C TYR A 343 4.35 -0.36 4.60
N HIS A 344 4.77 0.49 5.54
CA HIS A 344 4.39 0.46 6.94
C HIS A 344 3.48 1.66 7.26
N ASP A 345 2.47 1.45 8.11
CA ASP A 345 1.48 2.45 8.51
C ASP A 345 2.11 3.75 9.02
N MET A 346 3.12 3.67 9.88
CA MET A 346 3.79 4.83 10.45
C MET A 346 4.48 5.70 9.40
N GLY A 347 5.12 5.10 8.38
CA GLY A 347 5.75 5.83 7.28
C GLY A 347 4.72 6.38 6.27
N LEU A 348 3.69 5.62 5.96
CA LEU A 348 2.69 5.99 4.97
C LEU A 348 1.64 6.95 5.54
N ILE A 349 0.99 6.59 6.65
CA ILE A 349 -0.09 7.39 7.23
C ILE A 349 0.49 8.59 8.01
N GLY A 350 1.42 8.32 8.92
CA GLY A 350 2.06 9.37 9.73
C GLY A 350 2.96 10.29 8.90
N GLY A 351 3.74 9.71 7.98
CA GLY A 351 4.69 10.46 7.14
C GLY A 351 4.04 11.14 5.94
N CYS A 352 3.31 10.41 5.08
CA CYS A 352 2.85 10.95 3.82
C CYS A 352 1.41 11.49 3.86
N PHE A 353 0.46 10.79 4.50
CA PHE A 353 -0.93 11.28 4.47
C PHE A 353 -1.15 12.46 5.42
N ALA A 354 -0.54 12.43 6.62
CA ALA A 354 -0.67 13.55 7.55
C ALA A 354 -0.04 14.83 7.00
N THR A 355 1.12 14.74 6.36
CA THR A 355 1.81 15.88 5.76
C THR A 355 1.05 16.43 4.55
N MET A 356 0.61 15.55 3.66
CA MET A 356 -0.20 15.91 2.49
C MET A 356 -1.50 16.60 2.90
N TYR A 357 -2.22 16.03 3.90
CA TYR A 357 -3.48 16.59 4.40
C TYR A 357 -3.29 17.96 5.06
N CYS A 358 -2.28 18.09 5.91
CA CYS A 358 -2.02 19.35 6.64
C CYS A 358 -1.41 20.44 5.77
N GLY A 359 -0.74 20.10 4.67
CA GLY A 359 -0.15 21.04 3.73
C GLY A 359 1.29 21.42 4.03
N PHE A 360 2.05 20.61 4.76
CA PHE A 360 3.49 20.81 4.98
C PHE A 360 4.32 19.69 4.33
N PRO A 361 5.58 19.95 3.95
CA PRO A 361 6.39 19.02 3.20
C PRO A 361 6.90 17.85 4.04
N VAL A 362 7.06 16.70 3.39
CA VAL A 362 7.83 15.57 3.91
C VAL A 362 9.15 15.43 3.15
N VAL A 363 10.24 15.24 3.88
CA VAL A 363 11.55 14.86 3.35
C VAL A 363 11.71 13.36 3.56
N LEU A 364 11.72 12.60 2.47
CA LEU A 364 11.81 11.15 2.48
C LEU A 364 13.22 10.68 2.13
N MET A 365 13.71 9.73 2.89
CA MET A 365 14.89 8.93 2.56
C MET A 365 14.55 7.44 2.67
N SER A 366 15.32 6.58 2.00
CA SER A 366 15.05 5.15 2.10
C SER A 366 15.43 4.60 3.49
N PRO A 367 14.75 3.55 3.96
CA PRO A 367 15.14 2.85 5.19
C PRO A 367 16.59 2.32 5.14
N LEU A 368 17.06 1.93 3.97
CA LEU A 368 18.43 1.44 3.78
C LEU A 368 19.47 2.55 3.96
N ALA A 369 19.18 3.78 3.50
CA ALA A 369 20.04 4.93 3.72
C ALA A 369 20.25 5.19 5.22
N PHE A 370 19.17 5.18 6.00
CA PHE A 370 19.25 5.32 7.45
C PHE A 370 20.04 4.17 8.09
N LEU A 371 19.73 2.92 7.74
CA LEU A 371 20.40 1.75 8.34
C LEU A 371 21.89 1.71 8.01
N SER A 372 22.29 2.16 6.83
CA SER A 372 23.70 2.24 6.43
C SER A 372 24.43 3.39 7.11
N ARG A 373 23.80 4.57 7.19
CA ARG A 373 24.39 5.79 7.75
C ARG A 373 23.39 6.50 8.65
N PRO A 374 23.29 6.15 9.93
CA PRO A 374 22.34 6.79 10.84
C PRO A 374 22.56 8.29 11.00
N SER A 375 23.80 8.78 10.83
CA SER A 375 24.13 10.21 10.83
C SER A 375 23.42 11.00 9.73
N GLN A 376 23.09 10.35 8.60
CA GLN A 376 22.36 10.99 7.50
C GLN A 376 20.95 11.44 7.94
N TRP A 377 20.28 10.69 8.81
CA TRP A 377 18.99 11.12 9.36
C TRP A 377 19.09 12.44 10.12
N LEU A 378 20.06 12.55 11.03
CA LEU A 378 20.29 13.77 11.82
C LEU A 378 20.73 14.94 10.94
N ARG A 379 21.63 14.67 9.97
CA ARG A 379 22.05 15.69 9.00
C ARG A 379 20.92 16.15 8.09
N THR A 380 19.98 15.27 7.73
CA THR A 380 18.78 15.64 6.97
C THR A 380 17.85 16.52 7.79
N ILE A 381 17.66 16.22 9.09
CA ILE A 381 16.92 17.09 10.01
C ILE A 381 17.57 18.46 10.09
N HIS A 382 18.88 18.53 10.27
CA HIS A 382 19.64 19.78 10.28
C HIS A 382 19.48 20.57 8.98
N ARG A 383 19.78 19.91 7.83
CA ARG A 383 19.77 20.55 6.50
C ARG A 383 18.42 21.16 6.15
N HIS A 384 17.34 20.43 6.40
CA HIS A 384 15.98 20.86 6.04
C HIS A 384 15.25 21.53 7.19
N ARG A 385 15.93 21.75 8.34
CA ARG A 385 15.32 22.28 9.56
C ARG A 385 14.06 21.49 9.95
N GLY A 386 14.17 20.15 9.90
CA GLY A 386 13.10 19.24 10.24
C GLY A 386 12.56 19.49 11.63
N THR A 387 11.24 19.60 11.74
CA THR A 387 10.55 19.89 13.00
C THR A 387 9.92 18.66 13.63
N ILE A 388 9.49 17.72 12.78
CA ILE A 388 8.86 16.46 13.17
C ILE A 388 9.64 15.32 12.54
N SER A 389 10.03 14.35 13.32
CA SER A 389 10.69 13.12 12.87
C SER A 389 10.63 12.09 13.98
N GLY A 390 10.94 10.82 13.69
CA GLY A 390 11.02 9.79 14.70
C GLY A 390 11.07 8.40 14.10
N GLY A 391 10.92 7.42 14.98
CA GLY A 391 10.94 6.02 14.59
C GLY A 391 10.85 5.10 15.79
N PRO A 392 11.03 3.78 15.60
CA PRO A 392 11.11 2.83 16.68
C PRO A 392 12.34 3.04 17.55
N ASN A 393 12.31 2.52 18.76
CA ASN A 393 13.38 2.67 19.77
C ASN A 393 14.76 2.28 19.26
N PHE A 394 14.84 1.21 18.44
CA PHE A 394 16.10 0.78 17.85
C PHE A 394 16.78 1.86 17.00
N SER A 395 16.02 2.80 16.43
CA SER A 395 16.61 3.85 15.60
C SER A 395 17.42 4.86 16.39
N TYR A 396 16.95 5.21 17.57
CA TYR A 396 17.67 6.05 18.53
C TYR A 396 18.91 5.34 19.05
N GLU A 397 18.78 4.06 19.36
CA GLU A 397 19.87 3.22 19.80
C GLU A 397 20.94 3.05 18.71
N LEU A 398 20.54 2.86 17.47
CA LEU A 398 21.44 2.76 16.33
C LEU A 398 22.29 4.03 16.17
N CYS A 399 21.67 5.21 16.34
CA CYS A 399 22.38 6.48 16.34
C CYS A 399 23.40 6.57 17.48
N LEU A 400 23.01 6.16 18.69
CA LEU A 400 23.92 6.15 19.85
C LEU A 400 25.16 5.30 19.63
N ARG A 401 25.00 4.15 18.97
CA ARG A 401 26.09 3.16 18.81
C ARG A 401 26.98 3.42 17.63
N ARG A 402 26.44 3.94 16.52
CA ARG A 402 27.15 3.97 15.26
C ARG A 402 27.70 5.29 14.85
N ILE A 403 27.07 6.38 15.26
CA ILE A 403 27.51 7.72 14.86
C ILE A 403 28.74 8.12 15.65
N GLN A 404 29.79 8.52 14.94
CA GLN A 404 30.96 9.12 15.54
C GLN A 404 30.79 10.65 15.65
N ASP A 405 31.46 11.28 16.62
CA ASP A 405 31.28 12.71 16.88
C ASP A 405 31.84 13.60 15.73
N ASP A 406 32.84 13.14 14.99
CA ASP A 406 33.35 13.78 13.78
C ASP A 406 32.34 13.83 12.64
N GLU A 407 31.46 12.85 12.56
CA GLU A 407 30.33 12.87 11.60
C GLU A 407 29.28 13.94 11.93
N LEU A 408 29.34 14.56 13.10
CA LEU A 408 28.34 15.51 13.59
C LEU A 408 28.85 16.96 13.63
N GLU A 409 30.02 17.23 13.06
CA GLU A 409 30.56 18.59 13.00
C GLU A 409 29.59 19.55 12.29
N GLY A 410 29.29 20.69 12.92
CA GLY A 410 28.34 21.69 12.41
C GLY A 410 26.86 21.31 12.49
N LEU A 411 26.51 20.17 13.10
CA LEU A 411 25.11 19.77 13.27
C LEU A 411 24.37 20.73 14.22
N ASP A 412 23.11 21.03 13.91
CA ASP A 412 22.17 21.77 14.76
C ASP A 412 20.78 21.10 14.70
N LEU A 413 20.32 20.57 15.83
CA LEU A 413 19.03 19.87 15.96
C LEU A 413 17.96 20.75 16.63
N SER A 414 18.22 22.06 16.80
CA SER A 414 17.30 22.98 17.48
C SER A 414 15.91 23.09 16.83
N SER A 415 15.78 22.77 15.55
CA SER A 415 14.48 22.74 14.85
C SER A 415 13.60 21.55 15.26
N TRP A 416 14.18 20.43 15.67
CA TRP A 416 13.47 19.20 15.96
C TRP A 416 12.66 19.30 17.26
N ARG A 417 11.35 19.52 17.11
CA ARG A 417 10.44 19.77 18.23
C ARG A 417 9.62 18.55 18.69
N PHE A 418 9.42 17.59 17.80
CA PHE A 418 8.65 16.39 18.07
C PHE A 418 9.37 15.16 17.51
N ALA A 419 10.02 14.41 18.39
CA ALA A 419 10.76 13.19 18.10
C ALA A 419 9.96 11.99 18.62
N PHE A 420 9.01 11.47 17.81
CA PHE A 420 8.18 10.37 18.27
C PHE A 420 8.98 9.06 18.35
N ASN A 421 8.75 8.30 19.43
CA ASN A 421 9.34 6.98 19.67
C ASN A 421 8.22 5.97 19.97
N GLY A 422 8.04 4.95 19.12
CA GLY A 422 6.96 3.98 19.29
C GLY A 422 7.07 2.79 18.35
N ALA A 423 5.96 2.08 18.17
CA ALA A 423 5.84 0.85 17.38
C ALA A 423 6.57 -0.38 17.96
N GLU A 424 7.39 -0.21 18.99
CA GLU A 424 8.01 -1.26 19.81
C GLU A 424 8.16 -0.76 21.25
N PRO A 425 8.53 -1.61 22.23
CA PRO A 425 8.77 -1.15 23.59
C PRO A 425 9.84 -0.06 23.63
N VAL A 426 9.55 0.99 24.36
CA VAL A 426 10.40 2.17 24.47
C VAL A 426 11.28 2.04 25.71
N SER A 427 12.62 2.10 25.52
CA SER A 427 13.58 2.07 26.63
C SER A 427 13.84 3.46 27.18
N PRO A 428 13.62 3.70 28.50
CA PRO A 428 13.93 4.97 29.11
C PRO A 428 15.43 5.27 29.10
N GLU A 429 16.27 4.26 29.17
CA GLU A 429 17.73 4.38 29.10
C GLU A 429 18.16 4.90 27.72
N THR A 430 17.60 4.33 26.64
CA THR A 430 17.89 4.76 25.28
C THR A 430 17.47 6.23 25.08
N MET A 431 16.29 6.61 25.53
CA MET A 431 15.83 8.01 25.40
C MET A 431 16.71 8.98 26.16
N THR A 432 17.06 8.66 27.40
CA THR A 432 17.95 9.48 28.26
C THR A 432 19.31 9.64 27.61
N ALA A 433 19.96 8.54 27.23
CA ALA A 433 21.27 8.56 26.58
C ALA A 433 21.26 9.35 25.28
N PHE A 434 20.17 9.24 24.47
CA PHE A 434 20.05 10.00 23.24
C PHE A 434 19.91 11.50 23.51
N GLN A 435 19.06 11.88 24.44
CA GLN A 435 18.87 13.25 24.82
C GLN A 435 20.16 13.88 25.36
N ASP A 436 20.86 13.19 26.27
CA ASP A 436 22.10 13.69 26.88
C ASP A 436 23.23 13.83 25.85
N ARG A 437 23.40 12.83 24.97
CA ARG A 437 24.44 12.88 23.95
C ARG A 437 24.20 14.02 22.97
N PHE A 438 22.97 14.13 22.41
CA PHE A 438 22.68 15.07 21.34
C PHE A 438 22.33 16.50 21.83
N ALA A 439 22.24 16.73 23.15
CA ALA A 439 22.14 18.07 23.74
C ALA A 439 23.30 18.99 23.30
N ARG A 440 24.50 18.45 23.03
CA ARG A 440 25.66 19.18 22.51
C ARG A 440 25.44 19.78 21.12
N TRP A 441 24.49 19.22 20.36
CA TRP A 441 24.05 19.68 19.04
C TRP A 441 22.66 20.32 19.09
N ASN A 442 22.35 20.99 20.18
CA ASN A 442 21.13 21.78 20.40
C ASN A 442 19.84 20.96 20.33
N LEU A 443 19.88 19.65 20.58
CA LEU A 443 18.65 18.87 20.70
C LEU A 443 17.80 19.43 21.85
N ARG A 444 16.55 19.80 21.55
CA ARG A 444 15.66 20.39 22.55
C ARG A 444 15.38 19.38 23.67
N ARG A 445 15.40 19.86 24.89
CA ARG A 445 14.98 19.08 26.05
C ARG A 445 13.49 18.69 25.88
N ASN A 446 13.14 17.45 26.22
CA ASN A 446 11.78 16.91 26.08
C ASN A 446 11.22 16.91 24.65
N CYS A 447 12.06 16.86 23.60
CA CYS A 447 11.58 16.71 22.23
C CYS A 447 11.17 15.24 21.94
N ILE A 448 11.75 14.25 22.64
CA ILE A 448 11.42 12.84 22.46
C ILE A 448 10.06 12.58 23.13
N SER A 449 9.15 12.02 22.36
CA SER A 449 7.78 11.75 22.77
C SER A 449 7.44 10.29 22.54
N PRO A 450 7.32 9.48 23.58
CA PRO A 450 6.76 8.14 23.46
C PRO A 450 5.35 8.19 22.90
N VAL A 451 5.06 7.31 21.94
CA VAL A 451 3.75 7.21 21.28
C VAL A 451 3.32 5.75 21.18
N TYR A 452 2.01 5.54 21.15
CA TYR A 452 1.42 4.22 20.98
C TYR A 452 0.41 4.23 19.83
N GLY A 453 0.35 3.11 19.11
CA GLY A 453 -0.64 2.89 18.08
C GLY A 453 -0.51 1.54 17.40
N LEU A 454 -1.47 1.22 16.54
CA LEU A 454 -1.59 -0.04 15.83
C LEU A 454 -2.35 0.15 14.52
N ALA A 455 -2.16 -0.77 13.58
CA ALA A 455 -2.80 -0.69 12.27
C ALA A 455 -4.33 -0.72 12.34
N GLU A 456 -4.90 -1.40 13.32
CA GLU A 456 -6.34 -1.47 13.58
C GLU A 456 -6.93 -0.12 14.03
N ALA A 457 -6.10 0.81 14.54
CA ALA A 457 -6.45 2.22 14.81
C ALA A 457 -5.98 3.17 13.68
N SER A 458 -5.79 2.67 12.47
CA SER A 458 -5.08 3.30 11.36
C SER A 458 -3.57 3.41 11.64
N VAL A 459 -3.11 4.23 12.62
CA VAL A 459 -1.74 4.19 13.13
C VAL A 459 -1.63 4.76 14.55
N GLY A 460 -1.94 6.03 14.80
CA GLY A 460 -1.75 6.68 16.11
C GLY A 460 -2.95 6.51 17.03
N LEU A 461 -2.71 6.30 18.31
CA LEU A 461 -3.76 6.16 19.30
C LEU A 461 -3.51 6.96 20.59
N ALA A 462 -2.27 7.00 21.07
CA ALA A 462 -1.89 7.81 22.25
C ALA A 462 -0.52 8.45 22.04
N PHE A 463 -0.37 9.73 22.38
CA PHE A 463 0.85 10.51 22.23
C PHE A 463 1.22 11.23 23.51
N THR A 464 2.51 11.26 23.84
CA THR A 464 3.04 12.24 24.77
C THR A 464 3.08 13.60 24.08
N PRO A 465 2.44 14.65 24.62
CA PRO A 465 2.38 15.94 23.96
C PRO A 465 3.79 16.53 23.72
N PRO A 466 4.02 17.20 22.59
CA PRO A 466 5.31 17.80 22.28
C PRO A 466 5.80 18.77 23.36
N GLY A 467 7.06 18.64 23.75
CA GLY A 467 7.71 19.49 24.74
C GLY A 467 7.41 19.11 26.20
N GLN A 468 6.57 18.15 26.46
CA GLN A 468 6.35 17.60 27.80
C GLN A 468 7.41 16.51 28.11
N PRO A 469 7.87 16.41 29.39
CA PRO A 469 8.75 15.32 29.79
C PRO A 469 7.98 14.01 29.70
N TRP A 470 8.63 12.96 29.21
CA TRP A 470 8.09 11.60 29.32
C TRP A 470 8.09 11.14 30.77
N GLN A 471 7.17 10.28 31.10
CA GLN A 471 7.04 9.70 32.42
C GLN A 471 7.49 8.24 32.41
N VAL A 472 8.09 7.81 33.52
CA VAL A 472 8.52 6.43 33.72
C VAL A 472 8.07 6.00 35.10
N ASP A 473 7.22 5.00 35.14
CA ASP A 473 6.83 4.36 36.39
C ASP A 473 7.88 3.31 36.78
N SER A 474 8.39 3.41 38.01
CA SER A 474 9.23 2.39 38.61
C SER A 474 8.38 1.51 39.51
N LEU A 475 8.14 0.27 39.09
CA LEU A 475 7.15 -0.62 39.69
C LEU A 475 7.80 -1.79 40.42
N ASP A 476 7.12 -2.27 41.46
CA ASP A 476 7.41 -3.57 42.09
C ASP A 476 7.02 -4.67 41.09
N ARG A 477 8.02 -5.39 40.63
CA ARG A 477 7.93 -6.45 39.64
C ARG A 477 7.07 -7.62 40.08
N ASP A 478 7.27 -8.04 41.35
CA ASP A 478 6.52 -9.17 41.90
C ASP A 478 5.05 -8.83 42.10
N ALA A 479 4.75 -7.63 42.53
CA ALA A 479 3.36 -7.15 42.65
C ALA A 479 2.65 -7.13 41.30
N LEU A 480 3.27 -6.60 40.23
CA LEU A 480 2.67 -6.56 38.90
C LEU A 480 2.48 -7.99 38.34
N SER A 481 3.50 -8.84 38.42
CA SER A 481 3.46 -10.20 37.85
C SER A 481 2.47 -11.13 38.56
N ALA A 482 2.33 -11.00 39.88
CA ALA A 482 1.48 -11.87 40.68
C ALA A 482 0.03 -11.36 40.84
N THR A 483 -0.17 -10.04 40.93
CA THR A 483 -1.49 -9.44 41.23
C THR A 483 -2.04 -8.57 40.10
N GLY A 484 -1.25 -8.28 39.07
CA GLY A 484 -1.62 -7.35 38.01
C GLY A 484 -1.73 -5.89 38.49
N ARG A 485 -1.09 -5.53 39.61
CA ARG A 485 -1.13 -4.17 40.14
C ARG A 485 0.17 -3.43 39.97
N ALA A 486 0.12 -2.28 39.36
CA ALA A 486 1.23 -1.35 39.18
C ALA A 486 1.51 -0.62 40.51
N VAL A 487 2.21 -1.31 41.40
CA VAL A 487 2.62 -0.78 42.71
C VAL A 487 3.99 -0.13 42.55
N PRO A 488 4.21 1.11 43.03
CA PRO A 488 5.52 1.73 43.01
C PRO A 488 6.58 0.86 43.71
N ALA A 489 7.73 0.71 43.09
CA ALA A 489 8.86 0.00 43.66
C ALA A 489 9.39 0.73 44.90
N ARG A 490 9.96 -0.01 45.83
CA ARG A 490 10.65 0.58 46.99
C ARG A 490 11.92 1.29 46.54
N ALA A 491 12.31 2.34 47.24
CA ALA A 491 13.49 3.13 46.88
C ALA A 491 14.84 2.31 46.92
N ASP A 492 14.83 1.22 47.64
CA ASP A 492 15.96 0.29 47.78
C ASP A 492 15.85 -0.96 46.88
N ASP A 493 14.86 -1.02 45.98
CA ASP A 493 14.69 -2.12 45.04
C ASP A 493 15.87 -2.13 44.04
N PRO A 494 16.65 -3.21 43.98
CA PRO A 494 17.81 -3.28 43.09
C PRO A 494 17.44 -3.45 41.60
N ALA A 495 16.22 -3.88 41.30
CA ALA A 495 15.77 -4.18 39.92
C ALA A 495 14.32 -3.83 39.68
N PRO A 496 13.91 -2.56 39.83
CA PRO A 496 12.51 -2.15 39.61
C PRO A 496 12.13 -2.31 38.13
N LEU A 497 10.89 -2.67 37.89
CA LEU A 497 10.33 -2.69 36.54
C LEU A 497 10.05 -1.25 36.08
N LYS A 498 10.72 -0.78 35.03
CA LYS A 498 10.49 0.54 34.46
C LYS A 498 9.50 0.46 33.29
N VAL A 499 8.38 1.14 33.39
CA VAL A 499 7.36 1.21 32.33
C VAL A 499 7.21 2.64 31.87
N VAL A 500 7.42 2.87 30.55
CA VAL A 500 7.32 4.20 29.95
C VAL A 500 5.86 4.53 29.65
N GLY A 501 5.44 5.71 30.05
CA GLY A 501 4.14 6.26 29.69
C GLY A 501 4.10 6.66 28.20
N CYS A 502 3.15 6.10 27.45
CA CYS A 502 2.96 6.36 26.02
C CYS A 502 2.10 7.60 25.72
N GLY A 503 1.82 8.40 26.74
CA GLY A 503 1.05 9.63 26.63
C GLY A 503 -0.46 9.44 26.79
N TYR A 504 -1.21 10.42 26.30
CA TYR A 504 -2.65 10.51 26.42
C TYR A 504 -3.33 10.10 25.12
N VAL A 505 -4.55 9.58 25.23
CA VAL A 505 -5.36 9.21 24.08
C VAL A 505 -5.55 10.40 23.13
N LEU A 506 -5.48 10.14 21.84
CA LEU A 506 -5.72 11.16 20.81
C LEU A 506 -7.20 11.63 20.82
N PRO A 507 -7.47 12.88 20.40
CA PRO A 507 -8.83 13.41 20.35
C PRO A 507 -9.81 12.49 19.61
N ASP A 508 -11.05 12.48 20.07
CA ASP A 508 -12.17 11.70 19.53
C ASP A 508 -12.00 10.15 19.64
N HIS A 509 -11.09 9.70 20.50
CA HIS A 509 -10.86 8.29 20.81
C HIS A 509 -10.97 8.03 22.30
N ASP A 510 -11.37 6.82 22.67
CA ASP A 510 -11.43 6.33 24.03
C ASP A 510 -10.54 5.10 24.20
N LEU A 511 -9.93 4.99 25.38
CA LEU A 511 -9.18 3.82 25.83
C LEU A 511 -9.82 3.26 27.09
N ARG A 512 -9.77 1.94 27.24
CA ARG A 512 -10.04 1.27 28.51
C ARG A 512 -9.18 0.04 28.68
N VAL A 513 -8.94 -0.30 29.92
CA VAL A 513 -8.26 -1.55 30.30
C VAL A 513 -9.30 -2.44 30.96
N VAL A 514 -9.40 -3.69 30.52
CA VAL A 514 -10.41 -4.63 31.01
C VAL A 514 -9.79 -5.92 31.53
N ASP A 515 -10.52 -6.58 32.43
CA ASP A 515 -10.19 -7.91 32.91
C ASP A 515 -10.60 -9.01 31.88
N ALA A 516 -10.37 -10.28 32.24
CA ALA A 516 -10.75 -11.42 31.41
C ALA A 516 -12.29 -11.56 31.20
N ALA A 517 -13.10 -10.94 32.06
CA ALA A 517 -14.56 -10.89 31.92
C ALA A 517 -15.04 -9.70 31.09
N GLY A 518 -14.14 -8.82 30.67
CA GLY A 518 -14.46 -7.62 29.89
C GLY A 518 -14.91 -6.43 30.75
N LEU A 519 -14.73 -6.49 32.07
CA LEU A 519 -15.05 -5.39 32.99
C LEU A 519 -13.87 -4.43 33.06
N GLU A 520 -14.17 -3.14 33.02
CA GLU A 520 -13.17 -2.07 33.10
C GLU A 520 -12.47 -2.06 34.44
N LEU A 521 -11.16 -1.99 34.42
CA LEU A 521 -10.29 -2.00 35.58
C LEU A 521 -9.99 -0.55 36.06
N PRO A 522 -9.77 -0.35 37.38
CA PRO A 522 -9.34 0.95 37.87
C PRO A 522 -7.90 1.26 37.53
N ASP A 523 -7.52 2.54 37.62
CA ASP A 523 -6.13 2.99 37.43
C ASP A 523 -5.13 2.14 38.24
N GLY A 524 -3.97 1.87 37.62
CA GLY A 524 -2.93 1.04 38.21
C GLY A 524 -3.21 -0.47 38.19
N ALA A 525 -4.32 -0.91 37.58
CA ALA A 525 -4.57 -2.34 37.37
C ALA A 525 -4.29 -2.75 35.91
N GLU A 526 -3.47 -3.78 35.72
CA GLU A 526 -3.08 -4.30 34.42
C GLU A 526 -4.14 -5.22 33.84
N GLY A 527 -4.49 -5.02 32.59
CA GLY A 527 -5.44 -5.86 31.86
C GLY A 527 -5.28 -5.78 30.36
N GLN A 528 -6.32 -6.21 29.65
CA GLN A 528 -6.39 -6.11 28.18
C GLN A 528 -6.73 -4.69 27.77
N LEU A 529 -5.93 -4.12 26.86
CA LEU A 529 -6.19 -2.81 26.31
C LEU A 529 -7.21 -2.88 25.18
N GLN A 530 -8.24 -2.04 25.28
CA GLN A 530 -9.25 -1.85 24.25
C GLN A 530 -9.37 -0.37 23.90
N PHE A 531 -9.75 -0.10 22.67
CA PHE A 531 -10.02 1.25 22.20
C PHE A 531 -11.29 1.32 21.37
N ARG A 532 -11.87 2.52 21.26
CA ARG A 532 -12.88 2.87 20.27
C ARG A 532 -12.63 4.27 19.75
N GLY A 533 -13.11 4.54 18.54
CA GLY A 533 -12.99 5.86 17.92
C GLY A 533 -13.15 5.79 16.40
N PRO A 534 -13.23 6.95 15.75
CA PRO A 534 -13.53 7.02 14.32
C PRO A 534 -12.40 6.47 13.43
N SER A 535 -11.18 6.31 13.95
CA SER A 535 -10.06 5.70 13.21
C SER A 535 -10.04 4.18 13.29
N ALA A 536 -10.93 3.56 14.08
CA ALA A 536 -10.99 2.11 14.22
C ALA A 536 -11.34 1.43 12.90
N THR A 537 -10.60 0.38 12.57
CA THR A 537 -10.88 -0.46 11.39
C THR A 537 -12.28 -1.07 11.45
N THR A 538 -12.85 -1.37 10.29
CA THR A 538 -14.09 -2.16 10.19
C THR A 538 -13.82 -3.69 10.26
N GLY A 539 -12.56 -4.11 10.35
CA GLY A 539 -12.15 -5.51 10.49
C GLY A 539 -11.07 -5.94 9.52
N TYR A 540 -10.95 -7.25 9.32
CA TYR A 540 -9.96 -7.84 8.43
C TYR A 540 -10.58 -8.27 7.10
N TYR A 541 -9.94 -7.89 6.01
CA TYR A 541 -10.44 -8.11 4.65
C TYR A 541 -10.62 -9.60 4.34
N ARG A 542 -11.85 -9.98 3.98
CA ARG A 542 -12.26 -11.37 3.68
C ARG A 542 -11.93 -12.38 4.80
N ASN A 543 -11.90 -11.90 6.05
CA ASN A 543 -11.63 -12.77 7.20
C ASN A 543 -12.65 -12.50 8.34
N PRO A 544 -13.88 -13.02 8.22
CA PRO A 544 -14.95 -12.73 9.18
C PRO A 544 -14.67 -13.31 10.57
N GLU A 545 -13.99 -14.46 10.67
CA GLU A 545 -13.67 -15.08 11.96
C GLU A 545 -12.69 -14.21 12.76
N ALA A 546 -11.59 -13.78 12.14
CA ALA A 546 -10.64 -12.87 12.78
C ALA A 546 -11.29 -11.52 13.07
N THR A 547 -12.20 -11.03 12.21
CA THR A 547 -12.96 -9.81 12.45
C THR A 547 -13.84 -9.94 13.70
N LYS A 548 -14.56 -11.05 13.84
CA LYS A 548 -15.40 -11.29 15.03
C LYS A 548 -14.59 -11.29 16.32
N SER A 549 -13.39 -11.85 16.31
CA SER A 549 -12.52 -11.90 17.50
C SER A 549 -11.84 -10.56 17.81
N LEU A 550 -11.86 -9.62 16.88
CA LEU A 550 -11.27 -8.29 17.05
C LEU A 550 -12.15 -7.39 17.93
N PHE A 551 -13.47 -7.57 17.88
CA PHE A 551 -14.44 -6.68 18.54
C PHE A 551 -15.01 -7.29 19.81
N SER A 552 -15.17 -6.42 20.82
CA SER A 552 -15.94 -6.66 22.04
C SER A 552 -17.02 -5.57 22.14
N GLY A 553 -18.20 -5.81 21.52
CA GLY A 553 -19.19 -4.75 21.28
C GLY A 553 -18.64 -3.66 20.34
N GLU A 554 -18.64 -2.41 20.79
CA GLU A 554 -18.08 -1.27 20.06
C GLU A 554 -16.55 -1.10 20.24
N TRP A 555 -15.94 -1.91 21.11
CA TRP A 555 -14.53 -1.80 21.46
C TRP A 555 -13.68 -2.76 20.61
N VAL A 556 -12.53 -2.25 20.21
CA VAL A 556 -11.52 -3.02 19.46
C VAL A 556 -10.46 -3.53 20.43
N ASN A 557 -10.21 -4.83 20.41
CA ASN A 557 -9.15 -5.46 21.19
C ASN A 557 -7.80 -5.21 20.53
N THR A 558 -6.87 -4.59 21.24
CA THR A 558 -5.53 -4.32 20.71
C THR A 558 -4.64 -5.58 20.69
N GLY A 559 -4.90 -6.52 21.60
CA GLY A 559 -4.06 -7.67 21.91
C GLY A 559 -2.82 -7.30 22.74
N ASP A 560 -2.77 -6.07 23.25
CA ASP A 560 -1.72 -5.59 24.15
C ASP A 560 -2.28 -5.54 25.59
N ARG A 561 -1.38 -5.71 26.56
CA ARG A 561 -1.64 -5.52 28.00
C ARG A 561 -1.16 -4.16 28.40
N ALA A 562 -1.91 -3.51 29.28
CA ALA A 562 -1.61 -2.16 29.72
C ALA A 562 -2.24 -1.87 31.08
N TYR A 563 -1.85 -0.76 31.69
CA TYR A 563 -2.61 -0.09 32.75
C TYR A 563 -2.70 1.41 32.48
N MET A 564 -3.71 2.04 33.07
CA MET A 564 -3.84 3.50 33.07
C MET A 564 -3.32 4.08 34.37
N SER A 565 -2.60 5.19 34.28
CA SER A 565 -2.16 5.95 35.45
C SER A 565 -2.30 7.44 35.17
N HIS A 566 -3.12 8.13 35.95
CA HIS A 566 -3.39 9.57 35.78
C HIS A 566 -3.81 9.95 34.34
N GLY A 567 -4.60 9.10 33.69
CA GLY A 567 -5.06 9.27 32.33
C GLY A 567 -3.99 9.00 31.26
N MET A 568 -2.79 8.57 31.67
CA MET A 568 -1.69 8.20 30.76
C MET A 568 -1.67 6.69 30.56
N LEU A 569 -1.42 6.27 29.32
CA LEU A 569 -1.34 4.86 28.92
C LEU A 569 0.05 4.30 29.17
N HIS A 570 0.14 3.14 29.82
CA HIS A 570 1.36 2.39 30.05
C HIS A 570 1.23 0.98 29.49
N ILE A 571 2.04 0.63 28.49
CA ILE A 571 2.03 -0.70 27.85
C ILE A 571 2.99 -1.62 28.58
N THR A 572 2.51 -2.77 29.02
CA THR A 572 3.33 -3.77 29.72
C THR A 572 3.76 -4.94 28.86
N GLY A 573 3.03 -5.22 27.77
CA GLY A 573 3.41 -6.29 26.86
C GLY A 573 2.29 -6.69 25.89
N ARG A 574 2.48 -7.82 25.21
CA ARG A 574 1.45 -8.43 24.35
C ARG A 574 0.83 -9.63 25.02
N GLU A 575 -0.47 -9.74 24.99
CA GLU A 575 -1.22 -10.85 25.59
C GLU A 575 -0.72 -12.23 25.12
N LYS A 576 -0.43 -12.39 23.84
CA LYS A 576 0.06 -13.66 23.25
C LYS A 576 1.53 -13.96 23.49
N ASP A 577 2.29 -12.97 23.94
CA ASP A 577 3.71 -13.11 24.20
C ASP A 577 4.00 -13.38 25.68
N VAL A 578 3.02 -13.18 26.58
CA VAL A 578 3.14 -13.47 28.02
C VAL A 578 3.32 -14.97 28.22
N ILE A 579 4.32 -15.36 28.99
CA ILE A 579 4.59 -16.74 29.38
C ILE A 579 4.00 -16.95 30.78
N ILE A 580 3.14 -17.97 30.91
CA ILE A 580 2.52 -18.28 32.21
C ILE A 580 3.29 -19.41 32.88
N ARG A 581 4.01 -19.09 33.94
CA ARG A 581 4.78 -20.07 34.73
C ARG A 581 4.51 -19.96 36.22
N GLY A 582 4.08 -21.05 36.81
CA GLY A 582 3.79 -21.07 38.25
C GLY A 582 2.77 -20.04 38.74
N GLY A 583 1.79 -19.67 37.88
CA GLY A 583 0.80 -18.65 38.19
C GLY A 583 1.28 -17.21 38.04
N ARG A 584 2.52 -17.00 37.55
CA ARG A 584 3.07 -15.67 37.26
C ARG A 584 3.07 -15.38 35.78
N ASN A 585 2.80 -14.13 35.41
CA ASN A 585 2.92 -13.62 34.04
C ASN A 585 4.35 -13.11 33.83
N ILE A 586 5.07 -13.73 32.91
CA ILE A 586 6.43 -13.34 32.54
C ILE A 586 6.37 -12.62 31.20
N THR A 587 6.84 -11.39 31.15
CA THR A 587 6.96 -10.61 29.90
C THR A 587 8.36 -10.86 29.32
N PRO A 588 8.48 -11.41 28.11
CA PRO A 588 9.76 -11.81 27.51
C PRO A 588 10.73 -10.67 27.25
N TYR A 589 10.20 -9.46 27.02
CA TYR A 589 10.97 -8.34 26.47
C TYR A 589 12.16 -7.91 27.33
N GLU A 590 12.00 -7.78 28.66
CA GLU A 590 13.09 -7.37 29.53
C GLU A 590 14.24 -8.39 29.57
N LEU A 591 13.89 -9.68 29.59
CA LEU A 591 14.89 -10.74 29.56
C LEU A 591 15.61 -10.77 28.21
N GLU A 592 14.89 -10.50 27.09
CA GLU A 592 15.49 -10.36 25.77
C GLU A 592 16.48 -9.19 25.70
N GLU A 593 16.13 -8.05 26.30
CA GLU A 593 16.98 -6.85 26.34
C GLU A 593 18.22 -7.10 27.21
N ALA A 594 18.04 -7.58 28.43
CA ALA A 594 19.14 -7.86 29.36
C ALA A 594 20.12 -8.91 28.82
N ILE A 595 19.60 -9.98 28.21
CA ILE A 595 20.45 -11.00 27.56
C ILE A 595 21.15 -10.39 26.34
N GLY A 596 20.44 -9.52 25.58
CA GLY A 596 21.01 -8.84 24.44
C GLY A 596 22.22 -7.96 24.75
N ASP A 597 22.35 -7.49 26.00
CA ASP A 597 23.47 -6.66 26.46
C ASP A 597 24.69 -7.47 26.91
N LEU A 598 24.55 -8.78 27.01
CA LEU A 598 25.67 -9.63 27.33
C LEU A 598 26.74 -9.59 26.23
N PRO A 599 28.03 -9.57 26.59
CA PRO A 599 29.14 -9.67 25.64
C PRO A 599 28.97 -10.91 24.75
N ARG A 600 29.19 -10.76 23.42
CA ARG A 600 29.07 -11.81 22.38
C ARG A 600 27.66 -12.23 21.97
N ILE A 601 26.62 -11.83 22.69
CA ILE A 601 25.25 -11.97 22.23
C ILE A 601 24.96 -10.86 21.19
N ARG A 602 24.26 -11.22 20.12
CA ARG A 602 23.78 -10.23 19.15
C ARG A 602 22.56 -9.53 19.71
N ARG A 603 22.74 -8.30 20.14
CA ARG A 603 21.66 -7.47 20.68
C ARG A 603 20.49 -7.36 19.70
N GLY A 604 19.28 -7.43 20.23
CA GLY A 604 18.06 -7.48 19.44
C GLY A 604 17.86 -8.79 18.66
N CYS A 605 18.71 -9.80 18.85
CA CYS A 605 18.61 -11.13 18.24
C CYS A 605 18.50 -12.21 19.34
N VAL A 606 17.70 -11.93 20.36
CA VAL A 606 17.32 -12.83 21.43
C VAL A 606 15.81 -12.98 21.42
N ALA A 607 15.31 -14.20 21.39
CA ALA A 607 13.89 -14.50 21.50
C ALA A 607 13.64 -15.31 22.76
N VAL A 608 12.79 -14.81 23.64
CA VAL A 608 12.32 -15.52 24.83
C VAL A 608 10.85 -15.88 24.62
N PHE A 609 10.49 -17.14 24.80
CA PHE A 609 9.14 -17.63 24.54
C PHE A 609 8.78 -18.84 25.41
N GLY A 610 7.49 -19.03 25.63
CA GLY A 610 6.95 -20.22 26.28
C GLY A 610 6.85 -21.39 25.30
N SER A 611 7.26 -22.59 25.73
CA SER A 611 6.96 -23.86 25.04
C SER A 611 6.26 -24.80 25.99
N VAL A 612 5.14 -25.39 25.57
CA VAL A 612 4.35 -26.26 26.43
C VAL A 612 5.07 -27.59 26.63
N ASP A 613 5.37 -27.95 27.88
CA ASP A 613 5.83 -29.28 28.22
C ASP A 613 4.66 -30.25 28.16
N ARG A 614 4.75 -31.22 27.25
CA ARG A 614 3.69 -32.23 27.03
C ARG A 614 3.48 -33.18 28.21
N THR A 615 4.46 -33.24 29.12
CA THR A 615 4.42 -34.14 30.29
C THR A 615 3.79 -33.47 31.50
N SER A 616 4.11 -32.21 31.76
CA SER A 616 3.62 -31.45 32.93
C SER A 616 2.43 -30.53 32.61
N GLY A 617 2.19 -30.23 31.35
CA GLY A 617 1.15 -29.27 30.93
C GLY A 617 1.50 -27.81 31.28
N THR A 618 2.72 -27.53 31.81
CA THR A 618 3.17 -26.17 32.13
C THR A 618 3.99 -25.58 31.01
N GLU A 619 4.02 -24.24 30.94
CA GLU A 619 4.90 -23.55 29.99
C GLU A 619 6.36 -23.55 30.53
N ARG A 620 7.28 -23.95 29.68
CA ARG A 620 8.72 -23.83 29.85
C ARG A 620 9.20 -22.52 29.26
N VAL A 621 10.09 -21.81 29.94
CA VAL A 621 10.73 -20.59 29.44
C VAL A 621 11.96 -20.96 28.64
N ILE A 622 11.93 -20.67 27.33
CA ILE A 622 13.03 -20.97 26.42
C ILE A 622 13.68 -19.68 25.95
N VAL A 623 15.02 -19.67 25.92
CA VAL A 623 15.82 -18.58 25.34
C VAL A 623 16.49 -19.06 24.07
N LEU A 624 16.23 -18.40 22.97
CA LEU A 624 16.95 -18.56 21.70
C LEU A 624 17.76 -17.29 21.45
N ALA A 625 19.09 -17.37 21.57
CA ALA A 625 19.98 -16.22 21.44
C ALA A 625 21.01 -16.44 20.33
N GLU A 626 21.23 -15.43 19.49
CA GLU A 626 22.28 -15.49 18.47
C GLU A 626 23.63 -15.10 19.06
N THR A 627 24.62 -15.97 18.90
CA THR A 627 25.99 -15.72 19.26
C THR A 627 26.95 -15.94 18.10
N ARG A 628 28.09 -15.25 18.12
CA ARG A 628 29.18 -15.46 17.18
C ARG A 628 30.20 -16.43 17.69
N SER A 629 30.13 -16.83 18.97
CA SER A 629 31.02 -17.82 19.59
C SER A 629 30.70 -19.23 19.08
N ARG A 630 31.74 -20.05 18.95
CA ARG A 630 31.65 -21.51 18.75
C ARG A 630 32.49 -22.28 19.79
N ASP A 631 32.93 -21.59 20.83
CA ASP A 631 33.72 -22.15 21.87
C ASP A 631 32.77 -22.66 22.98
N THR A 632 32.78 -23.96 23.22
CA THR A 632 31.90 -24.63 24.18
C THR A 632 32.07 -24.14 25.61
N ALA A 633 33.32 -23.82 26.05
CA ALA A 633 33.57 -23.29 27.37
C ALA A 633 32.96 -21.90 27.57
N LEU A 634 32.99 -21.07 26.52
CA LEU A 634 32.39 -19.74 26.53
C LEU A 634 30.86 -19.79 26.41
N ASP A 635 30.33 -20.82 25.76
CA ASP A 635 28.90 -21.04 25.68
C ASP A 635 28.32 -21.44 27.04
N ASP A 636 29.05 -22.18 27.88
CA ASP A 636 28.63 -22.53 29.24
C ASP A 636 28.66 -21.29 30.17
N GLU A 637 29.64 -20.41 30.04
CA GLU A 637 29.66 -19.13 30.77
C GLU A 637 28.45 -18.25 30.39
N LEU A 638 28.14 -18.15 29.09
CA LEU A 638 26.97 -17.41 28.65
C LEU A 638 25.66 -17.98 29.17
N ARG A 639 25.51 -19.31 29.18
CA ARG A 639 24.35 -20.00 29.77
C ARG A 639 24.20 -19.68 31.24
N HIS A 640 25.31 -19.67 31.98
CA HIS A 640 25.34 -19.34 33.41
C HIS A 640 24.87 -17.89 33.62
N ARG A 641 25.41 -16.92 32.88
CA ARG A 641 25.03 -15.51 32.97
C ARG A 641 23.56 -15.25 32.54
N ILE A 642 23.08 -15.96 31.55
CA ILE A 642 21.66 -15.88 31.11
C ILE A 642 20.76 -16.37 32.27
N ASN A 643 21.13 -17.45 32.95
CA ASN A 643 20.39 -17.95 34.11
C ASN A 643 20.43 -17.00 35.30
N GLU A 644 21.58 -16.38 35.58
CA GLU A 644 21.70 -15.34 36.63
C GLU A 644 20.74 -14.17 36.34
N LEU A 645 20.72 -13.67 35.11
CA LEU A 645 19.78 -12.62 34.69
C LEU A 645 18.34 -13.09 34.82
N ALA A 646 18.02 -14.31 34.41
CA ALA A 646 16.69 -14.85 34.53
C ALA A 646 16.23 -14.94 35.99
N VAL A 647 17.09 -15.44 36.89
CA VAL A 647 16.77 -15.48 38.31
C VAL A 647 16.54 -14.07 38.87
N SER A 648 17.37 -13.10 38.48
CA SER A 648 17.22 -11.71 38.92
C SER A 648 15.95 -11.05 38.40
N LEU A 649 15.56 -11.30 37.13
CA LEU A 649 14.47 -10.60 36.47
C LEU A 649 13.11 -11.32 36.57
N ILE A 650 13.09 -12.65 36.51
CA ILE A 650 11.85 -13.43 36.51
C ILE A 650 11.76 -14.39 37.72
N GLY A 651 12.69 -14.32 38.66
CA GLY A 651 12.68 -15.10 39.91
C GLY A 651 12.97 -16.59 39.73
N SER A 652 13.34 -17.05 38.52
CA SER A 652 13.65 -18.47 38.27
C SER A 652 14.57 -18.60 37.06
N PRO A 653 15.42 -19.65 37.01
CA PRO A 653 16.21 -19.93 35.82
C PRO A 653 15.31 -20.29 34.65
N VAL A 654 15.79 -20.10 33.41
CA VAL A 654 15.11 -20.57 32.20
C VAL A 654 15.25 -22.09 32.05
N ASP A 655 14.31 -22.71 31.38
CA ASP A 655 14.27 -24.17 31.25
C ASP A 655 15.19 -24.69 30.14
N ASP A 656 15.45 -23.87 29.12
CA ASP A 656 16.41 -24.22 28.05
C ASP A 656 16.98 -22.97 27.41
N ILE A 657 18.29 -23.06 27.01
CA ILE A 657 19.00 -21.98 26.33
C ILE A 657 19.61 -22.52 25.04
N VAL A 658 19.14 -22.01 23.91
CA VAL A 658 19.67 -22.34 22.60
C VAL A 658 20.55 -21.20 22.13
N LEU A 659 21.84 -21.38 22.15
CA LEU A 659 22.81 -20.48 21.53
C LEU A 659 22.94 -20.87 20.07
N ALA A 660 22.53 -19.97 19.18
CA ALA A 660 22.41 -20.25 17.76
C ALA A 660 23.33 -19.33 16.93
N PRO A 661 23.73 -19.74 15.72
CA PRO A 661 24.50 -18.88 14.84
C PRO A 661 23.68 -17.67 14.39
N PRO A 662 24.32 -16.59 13.92
CA PRO A 662 23.65 -15.43 13.38
C PRO A 662 22.57 -15.77 12.33
N HIS A 663 21.46 -15.00 12.30
CA HIS A 663 20.30 -15.18 11.41
C HIS A 663 19.37 -16.35 11.75
N THR A 664 19.46 -16.91 12.93
CA THR A 664 18.56 -17.97 13.39
C THR A 664 17.29 -17.42 14.01
N VAL A 665 17.35 -16.27 14.72
CA VAL A 665 16.18 -15.64 15.34
C VAL A 665 15.30 -14.99 14.28
N PRO A 666 14.06 -15.47 14.09
CA PRO A 666 13.17 -14.94 13.07
C PRO A 666 12.71 -13.52 13.42
N LYS A 667 12.75 -12.62 12.42
CA LYS A 667 12.31 -11.22 12.56
C LYS A 667 11.28 -10.83 11.50
N THR A 668 10.53 -9.78 11.80
CA THR A 668 9.66 -9.11 10.81
C THR A 668 10.50 -8.23 9.88
N SER A 669 9.89 -7.72 8.81
CA SER A 669 10.50 -6.72 7.93
C SER A 669 10.87 -5.41 8.64
N SER A 670 10.19 -5.11 9.76
CA SER A 670 10.48 -3.98 10.64
C SER A 670 11.50 -4.29 11.76
N GLY A 671 12.12 -5.47 11.76
CA GLY A 671 13.15 -5.87 12.73
C GLY A 671 12.62 -6.48 14.04
N LYS A 672 11.30 -6.53 14.26
CA LYS A 672 10.69 -7.11 15.48
C LYS A 672 10.86 -8.63 15.53
N ILE A 673 11.11 -9.19 16.72
CA ILE A 673 11.25 -10.63 16.96
C ILE A 673 9.90 -11.32 16.70
N ARG A 674 9.95 -12.44 15.98
CA ARG A 674 8.79 -13.31 15.73
C ARG A 674 8.84 -14.52 16.67
N ARG A 675 8.37 -14.35 17.92
CA ARG A 675 8.45 -15.39 18.98
C ARG A 675 7.75 -16.69 18.59
N VAL A 676 6.61 -16.61 17.92
CA VAL A 676 5.91 -17.81 17.41
C VAL A 676 6.80 -18.60 16.43
N ALA A 677 7.45 -17.91 15.49
CA ALA A 677 8.37 -18.58 14.56
C ALA A 677 9.64 -19.08 15.24
N ALA A 678 10.12 -18.40 16.29
CA ALA A 678 11.22 -18.87 17.12
C ALA A 678 10.84 -20.14 17.90
N ARG A 679 9.62 -20.19 18.47
CA ARG A 679 9.05 -21.39 19.08
C ARG A 679 8.95 -22.55 18.10
N GLU A 680 8.40 -22.32 16.91
CA GLU A 680 8.30 -23.34 15.86
C GLU A 680 9.68 -23.87 15.44
N TYR A 681 10.68 -22.99 15.36
CA TYR A 681 12.05 -23.36 15.06
C TYR A 681 12.60 -24.29 16.16
N TYR A 682 12.41 -23.94 17.41
CA TYR A 682 12.83 -24.72 18.58
C TYR A 682 12.16 -26.10 18.60
N GLU A 683 10.84 -26.16 18.41
CA GLU A 683 10.05 -27.38 18.49
C GLU A 683 10.33 -28.36 17.33
N ARG A 684 10.72 -27.85 16.15
CA ARG A 684 11.10 -28.68 14.98
C ARG A 684 12.52 -29.22 15.04
N GLY A 685 13.36 -28.61 15.88
CA GLY A 685 14.77 -28.94 16.02
C GLY A 685 15.67 -28.33 14.91
N PRO A 686 16.97 -28.11 15.20
CA PRO A 686 17.91 -27.43 14.31
C PRO A 686 18.22 -28.17 13.00
N SER A 687 18.01 -29.48 12.93
CA SER A 687 18.24 -30.29 11.72
C SER A 687 17.24 -30.04 10.60
N ALA A 688 16.04 -29.52 10.89
CA ALA A 688 15.03 -29.17 9.89
C ALA A 688 15.29 -27.81 9.21
N ALA A 689 16.17 -26.99 9.80
CA ALA A 689 16.44 -25.61 9.36
C ALA A 689 17.78 -25.45 8.62
N ALA A 690 18.53 -26.53 8.38
CA ALA A 690 19.80 -26.46 7.63
C ALA A 690 19.53 -25.84 6.24
N GLY A 691 20.21 -24.73 5.96
CA GLY A 691 19.98 -23.85 4.83
C GLY A 691 19.89 -24.62 3.51
N ARG A 692 18.69 -24.65 2.95
CA ARG A 692 18.44 -25.21 1.61
C ARG A 692 19.11 -24.31 0.59
N SER A 693 19.79 -24.88 -0.40
CA SER A 693 20.40 -24.09 -1.47
C SER A 693 19.34 -23.25 -2.18
N VAL A 694 19.69 -22.03 -2.57
CA VAL A 694 18.78 -21.10 -3.28
C VAL A 694 18.21 -21.76 -4.54
N SER A 695 19.01 -22.58 -5.23
CA SER A 695 18.57 -23.34 -6.42
C SER A 695 17.46 -24.34 -6.10
N LEU A 696 17.53 -25.03 -4.97
CA LEU A 696 16.48 -25.97 -4.54
C LEU A 696 15.19 -25.25 -4.15
N GLN A 697 15.30 -24.09 -3.50
CA GLN A 697 14.15 -23.24 -3.18
C GLN A 697 13.47 -22.75 -4.47
N PHE A 698 14.25 -22.28 -5.43
CA PHE A 698 13.74 -21.87 -6.74
C PHE A 698 13.06 -23.02 -7.51
N PHE A 699 13.67 -24.20 -7.52
CA PHE A 699 13.11 -25.39 -8.17
C PHE A 699 11.75 -25.79 -7.57
N ARG A 700 11.62 -25.77 -6.25
CA ARG A 700 10.33 -26.04 -5.57
C ARG A 700 9.25 -25.01 -5.87
N LEU A 701 9.62 -23.73 -5.94
CA LEU A 701 8.69 -22.65 -6.31
C LEU A 701 8.20 -22.81 -7.77
N VAL A 702 9.09 -23.19 -8.69
CA VAL A 702 8.74 -23.50 -10.09
C VAL A 702 7.80 -24.68 -10.16
N LEU A 703 8.11 -25.80 -9.47
CA LEU A 703 7.23 -26.97 -9.42
C LEU A 703 5.85 -26.66 -8.85
N ALA A 704 5.79 -25.87 -7.78
CA ALA A 704 4.53 -25.45 -7.19
C ALA A 704 3.67 -24.58 -8.15
N GLY A 705 4.32 -23.90 -9.09
CA GLY A 705 3.67 -23.07 -10.13
C GLY A 705 3.10 -23.86 -11.32
N ILE A 706 3.56 -25.09 -11.60
CA ILE A 706 3.19 -25.83 -12.81
C ILE A 706 1.69 -26.18 -12.84
N GLY A 707 1.15 -26.71 -11.76
CA GLY A 707 -0.25 -27.10 -11.69
C GLY A 707 -1.24 -25.94 -11.90
N PRO A 708 -1.07 -24.80 -11.21
CA PRO A 708 -1.87 -23.61 -11.46
C PRO A 708 -1.73 -23.04 -12.87
N GLN A 709 -0.54 -23.07 -13.48
CA GLN A 709 -0.32 -22.60 -14.85
C GLN A 709 -1.01 -23.48 -15.90
N LEU A 710 -0.94 -24.80 -15.76
CA LEU A 710 -1.66 -25.75 -16.61
C LEU A 710 -3.17 -25.51 -16.56
N ARG A 711 -3.74 -25.37 -15.36
CA ARG A 711 -5.17 -25.04 -15.19
C ARG A 711 -5.52 -23.69 -15.82
N ARG A 712 -4.65 -22.69 -15.70
CA ARG A 712 -4.85 -21.38 -16.31
C ARG A 712 -4.77 -21.46 -17.84
N GLY A 713 -3.83 -22.21 -18.40
CA GLY A 713 -3.70 -22.47 -19.84
C GLY A 713 -4.93 -23.19 -20.41
N LEU A 714 -5.42 -24.23 -19.73
CA LEU A 714 -6.65 -24.94 -20.11
C LEU A 714 -7.88 -24.02 -20.07
N ARG A 715 -8.02 -23.20 -19.02
CA ARG A 715 -9.12 -22.21 -18.94
C ARG A 715 -9.03 -21.14 -20.03
N ALA A 716 -7.82 -20.67 -20.34
CA ALA A 716 -7.62 -19.72 -21.41
C ALA A 716 -7.98 -20.34 -22.78
N ALA A 717 -7.53 -21.56 -23.04
CA ALA A 717 -7.88 -22.29 -24.26
C ALA A 717 -9.40 -22.53 -24.36
N GLN A 718 -10.07 -22.95 -23.28
CA GLN A 718 -11.53 -23.09 -23.24
C GLN A 718 -12.23 -21.74 -23.48
N GLY A 719 -11.67 -20.63 -22.94
CA GLY A 719 -12.20 -19.29 -23.16
C GLY A 719 -12.08 -18.86 -24.62
N VAL A 720 -10.93 -19.12 -25.27
CA VAL A 720 -10.74 -18.82 -26.70
C VAL A 720 -11.71 -19.65 -27.58
N LEU A 721 -11.83 -20.94 -27.32
CA LEU A 721 -12.78 -21.81 -28.03
C LEU A 721 -14.21 -21.33 -27.85
N PHE A 722 -14.57 -20.93 -26.63
CA PHE A 722 -15.88 -20.33 -26.37
C PHE A 722 -16.08 -19.02 -27.13
N ALA A 723 -15.09 -18.14 -27.16
CA ALA A 723 -15.18 -16.87 -27.89
C ALA A 723 -15.38 -17.11 -29.39
N LEU A 724 -14.63 -18.03 -29.99
CA LEU A 724 -14.78 -18.42 -31.39
C LEU A 724 -16.17 -18.96 -31.68
N ALA A 725 -16.67 -19.86 -30.84
CA ALA A 725 -18.02 -20.44 -30.99
C ALA A 725 -19.10 -19.35 -30.85
N ALA A 726 -18.95 -18.44 -29.88
CA ALA A 726 -19.87 -17.32 -29.68
C ALA A 726 -19.93 -16.38 -30.91
N TRP A 727 -18.76 -16.04 -31.47
CA TRP A 727 -18.71 -15.21 -32.68
C TRP A 727 -19.24 -15.90 -33.92
N LEU A 728 -19.04 -17.20 -34.07
CA LEU A 728 -19.65 -17.98 -35.16
C LEU A 728 -21.18 -17.97 -35.05
N LEU A 729 -21.73 -18.15 -33.82
CA LEU A 729 -23.17 -18.09 -33.58
C LEU A 729 -23.75 -16.69 -33.83
N ILE A 730 -23.02 -15.63 -33.39
CA ILE A 730 -23.43 -14.24 -33.70
C ILE A 730 -23.41 -14.01 -35.21
N GLY A 731 -22.34 -14.40 -35.90
CA GLY A 731 -22.21 -14.24 -37.35
C GLY A 731 -23.33 -14.95 -38.10
N ALA A 732 -23.62 -16.20 -37.77
CA ALA A 732 -24.73 -16.96 -38.34
C ALA A 732 -26.08 -16.29 -38.06
N SER A 733 -26.29 -15.80 -36.83
CA SER A 733 -27.50 -15.07 -36.46
C SER A 733 -27.67 -13.76 -37.27
N LEU A 734 -26.58 -12.99 -37.42
CA LEU A 734 -26.59 -11.75 -38.21
C LEU A 734 -26.91 -12.01 -39.68
N VAL A 735 -26.40 -13.10 -40.29
CA VAL A 735 -26.73 -13.51 -41.65
C VAL A 735 -28.23 -13.82 -41.79
N LEU A 736 -28.80 -14.61 -40.89
CA LEU A 736 -30.22 -14.95 -40.88
C LEU A 736 -31.11 -13.72 -40.71
N VAL A 737 -30.75 -12.84 -39.78
CA VAL A 737 -31.50 -11.57 -39.57
C VAL A 737 -31.38 -10.65 -40.77
N PHE A 738 -30.19 -10.56 -41.37
CA PHE A 738 -29.97 -9.77 -42.57
C PHE A 738 -30.82 -10.26 -43.76
N LEU A 739 -30.83 -11.56 -44.04
CA LEU A 739 -31.63 -12.17 -45.08
C LEU A 739 -33.13 -11.96 -44.84
N SER A 740 -33.58 -12.09 -43.58
CA SER A 740 -34.97 -11.81 -43.23
C SER A 740 -35.32 -10.33 -43.39
N ALA A 741 -34.37 -9.41 -43.13
CA ALA A 741 -34.58 -7.98 -43.31
C ALA A 741 -34.73 -7.55 -44.80
N LEU A 742 -34.06 -8.29 -45.69
CA LEU A 742 -34.17 -8.08 -47.11
C LEU A 742 -35.53 -8.54 -47.66
N VAL A 743 -36.10 -9.61 -47.13
CA VAL A 743 -37.31 -10.25 -47.64
C VAL A 743 -38.58 -9.69 -46.96
N ALA A 744 -38.57 -9.54 -45.67
CA ALA A 744 -39.73 -9.15 -44.87
C ALA A 744 -39.34 -8.32 -43.64
N PRO A 745 -39.02 -7.03 -43.78
CA PRO A 745 -38.69 -6.17 -42.67
C PRO A 745 -39.84 -6.02 -41.65
N GLY A 746 -39.54 -5.64 -40.45
CA GLY A 746 -40.51 -5.45 -39.36
C GLY A 746 -40.73 -6.72 -38.52
N ARG A 747 -42.00 -7.12 -38.32
CA ARG A 747 -42.39 -8.22 -37.39
C ARG A 747 -41.66 -9.54 -37.65
N ILE A 748 -41.46 -9.92 -38.90
CA ILE A 748 -40.81 -11.19 -39.25
C ILE A 748 -39.33 -11.12 -38.88
N THR A 749 -38.65 -10.04 -39.28
CA THR A 749 -37.22 -9.84 -38.93
C THR A 749 -37.01 -9.78 -37.44
N TRP A 750 -37.90 -9.09 -36.69
CA TRP A 750 -37.86 -9.08 -35.23
C TRP A 750 -37.96 -10.46 -34.64
N ASN A 751 -38.94 -11.28 -35.05
CA ASN A 751 -39.14 -12.63 -34.57
C ASN A 751 -37.94 -13.55 -34.88
N VAL A 752 -37.31 -13.40 -36.04
CA VAL A 752 -36.09 -14.11 -36.41
C VAL A 752 -34.95 -13.65 -35.51
N ALA A 753 -34.72 -12.35 -35.34
CA ALA A 753 -33.69 -11.80 -34.46
C ALA A 753 -33.86 -12.28 -33.01
N GLN A 754 -35.07 -12.23 -32.49
CA GLN A 754 -35.40 -12.66 -31.15
C GLN A 754 -35.12 -14.17 -30.93
N ARG A 755 -35.54 -15.03 -31.91
CA ARG A 755 -35.24 -16.45 -31.84
C ARG A 755 -33.74 -16.75 -31.90
N CYS A 756 -33.02 -16.11 -32.83
CA CYS A 756 -31.57 -16.24 -32.98
C CYS A 756 -30.84 -15.85 -31.70
N LEU A 757 -31.20 -14.70 -31.07
CA LEU A 757 -30.59 -14.21 -29.86
C LEU A 757 -30.92 -15.09 -28.64
N ARG A 758 -32.16 -15.58 -28.51
CA ARG A 758 -32.53 -16.53 -27.47
C ARG A 758 -31.75 -17.86 -27.60
N TRP A 759 -31.60 -18.33 -28.86
CA TRP A 759 -30.79 -19.53 -29.13
C TRP A 759 -29.28 -19.23 -28.83
N PHE A 760 -28.77 -18.09 -29.23
CA PHE A 760 -27.40 -17.66 -28.90
C PHE A 760 -27.15 -17.70 -27.39
N PHE A 761 -27.96 -17.03 -26.57
CA PHE A 761 -27.78 -17.03 -25.11
C PHE A 761 -27.90 -18.42 -24.52
N ARG A 762 -28.82 -19.26 -25.02
CA ARG A 762 -29.02 -20.64 -24.55
C ARG A 762 -27.84 -21.55 -24.90
N LEU A 763 -27.38 -21.55 -26.16
CA LEU A 763 -26.24 -22.35 -26.63
C LEU A 763 -24.92 -21.92 -25.96
N CYS A 764 -24.71 -20.62 -25.79
CA CYS A 764 -23.57 -20.08 -25.05
C CYS A 764 -23.65 -20.31 -23.55
N ARG A 765 -24.77 -20.87 -23.04
CA ARG A 765 -25.04 -21.02 -21.60
C ARG A 765 -24.86 -19.71 -20.82
N ILE A 766 -25.39 -18.63 -21.37
CA ILE A 766 -25.46 -17.32 -20.74
C ILE A 766 -26.89 -17.17 -20.22
N PRO A 767 -27.15 -17.31 -18.91
CA PRO A 767 -28.50 -17.16 -18.37
C PRO A 767 -28.91 -15.70 -18.41
N VAL A 768 -30.08 -15.41 -19.01
CA VAL A 768 -30.69 -14.08 -19.07
C VAL A 768 -31.98 -14.13 -18.24
N ALA A 769 -31.94 -13.48 -17.08
CA ALA A 769 -33.09 -13.30 -16.20
C ALA A 769 -33.81 -12.00 -16.59
N VAL A 770 -35.12 -12.08 -16.84
CA VAL A 770 -35.94 -10.90 -17.19
C VAL A 770 -37.02 -10.76 -16.12
N GLN A 771 -37.16 -9.56 -15.55
CA GLN A 771 -38.12 -9.23 -14.49
C GLN A 771 -38.92 -7.96 -14.87
N GLY A 772 -40.18 -7.86 -14.44
CA GLY A 772 -41.01 -6.65 -14.59
C GLY A 772 -41.54 -6.40 -16.00
N LEU A 773 -41.52 -7.39 -16.91
CA LEU A 773 -42.10 -7.26 -18.25
C LEU A 773 -43.62 -7.02 -18.24
N ASP A 774 -44.31 -7.46 -17.23
CA ASP A 774 -45.72 -7.24 -16.97
C ASP A 774 -46.07 -5.77 -16.70
N GLN A 775 -45.08 -4.97 -16.32
CA GLN A 775 -45.26 -3.54 -16.04
C GLN A 775 -45.25 -2.68 -17.33
N LEU A 776 -44.96 -3.26 -18.50
CA LEU A 776 -44.93 -2.49 -19.76
C LEU A 776 -46.30 -1.93 -20.13
N PRO A 777 -46.42 -0.61 -20.37
CA PRO A 777 -47.65 0.00 -20.78
C PRO A 777 -48.22 -0.64 -22.07
N SER A 778 -49.53 -0.69 -22.22
CA SER A 778 -50.17 -1.18 -23.45
C SER A 778 -50.01 -0.22 -24.63
N GLY A 779 -49.86 1.08 -24.34
CA GLY A 779 -49.68 2.16 -25.34
C GLY A 779 -48.22 2.44 -25.66
N PRO A 780 -47.94 3.49 -26.48
CA PRO A 780 -46.60 3.93 -26.81
C PRO A 780 -45.85 4.40 -25.54
N HIS A 781 -44.54 4.09 -25.45
CA HIS A 781 -43.71 4.42 -24.33
C HIS A 781 -42.25 4.51 -24.76
N VAL A 782 -41.41 5.11 -23.92
CA VAL A 782 -39.96 5.13 -24.08
C VAL A 782 -39.34 4.12 -23.14
N ILE A 783 -38.52 3.21 -23.64
CA ILE A 783 -37.64 2.35 -22.85
C ILE A 783 -36.29 3.05 -22.73
N ALA A 784 -35.90 3.40 -21.50
CA ALA A 784 -34.59 3.99 -21.19
C ALA A 784 -33.75 2.96 -20.46
N ALA A 785 -32.63 2.53 -21.04
CA ALA A 785 -31.76 1.52 -20.46
C ALA A 785 -30.32 2.06 -20.27
N ASN A 786 -29.61 1.57 -19.25
CA ASN A 786 -28.19 1.83 -19.12
C ASN A 786 -27.38 1.11 -20.22
N HIS A 787 -26.22 1.69 -20.61
CA HIS A 787 -25.43 1.23 -21.76
C HIS A 787 -24.06 0.72 -21.33
N THR A 788 -23.92 -0.59 -21.22
CA THR A 788 -22.76 -1.25 -20.61
C THR A 788 -21.98 -2.15 -21.56
N SER A 789 -22.59 -2.51 -22.71
CA SER A 789 -22.02 -3.47 -23.66
C SER A 789 -22.64 -3.33 -25.05
N TYR A 790 -21.92 -3.77 -26.08
CA TYR A 790 -22.49 -3.94 -27.43
C TYR A 790 -23.66 -4.95 -27.47
N LEU A 791 -23.80 -5.78 -26.47
CA LEU A 791 -24.90 -6.76 -26.37
C LEU A 791 -26.17 -6.20 -25.73
N ASP A 792 -26.18 -4.96 -25.23
CA ASP A 792 -27.32 -4.40 -24.52
C ASP A 792 -28.58 -4.38 -25.41
N GLY A 793 -28.46 -3.93 -26.66
CA GLY A 793 -29.55 -4.00 -27.65
C GLY A 793 -29.99 -5.42 -27.95
N ALA A 794 -29.08 -6.37 -28.03
CA ALA A 794 -29.40 -7.78 -28.24
C ALA A 794 -30.19 -8.39 -27.06
N VAL A 795 -29.82 -8.03 -25.80
CA VAL A 795 -30.56 -8.43 -24.60
C VAL A 795 -31.99 -7.90 -24.64
N LEU A 796 -32.15 -6.62 -24.98
CA LEU A 796 -33.50 -6.01 -25.09
C LEU A 796 -34.34 -6.65 -26.20
N VAL A 797 -33.79 -6.91 -27.41
CA VAL A 797 -34.50 -7.62 -28.48
C VAL A 797 -34.88 -9.04 -28.04
N ALA A 798 -34.00 -9.76 -27.31
CA ALA A 798 -34.32 -11.09 -26.84
C ALA A 798 -35.43 -11.10 -25.76
N ALA A 799 -35.51 -10.04 -24.94
CA ALA A 799 -36.47 -9.92 -23.83
C ALA A 799 -37.84 -9.39 -24.27
N LEU A 800 -37.87 -8.33 -25.06
CA LEU A 800 -39.09 -7.60 -25.37
C LEU A 800 -40.06 -8.38 -26.29
N PRO A 801 -41.37 -8.39 -26.02
CA PRO A 801 -42.34 -8.91 -26.96
C PRO A 801 -42.38 -8.02 -28.19
N TRP A 802 -42.82 -8.60 -29.33
CA TRP A 802 -43.02 -7.78 -30.52
C TRP A 802 -44.03 -6.66 -30.30
N ARG A 803 -43.60 -5.44 -30.50
CA ARG A 803 -44.44 -4.24 -30.66
C ARG A 803 -43.74 -3.33 -31.68
N ASN A 804 -44.35 -2.20 -32.01
CA ASN A 804 -43.77 -1.22 -32.89
C ASN A 804 -42.65 -0.44 -32.15
N TYR A 805 -41.49 -1.11 -31.92
CA TYR A 805 -40.32 -0.50 -31.27
C TYR A 805 -39.38 0.13 -32.30
N ALA A 806 -38.90 1.35 -32.01
CA ALA A 806 -37.83 1.98 -32.74
C ALA A 806 -36.59 2.20 -31.83
N PHE A 807 -35.48 1.53 -32.14
CA PHE A 807 -34.22 1.78 -31.49
C PHE A 807 -33.59 3.08 -31.98
N VAL A 808 -33.25 3.99 -31.11
CA VAL A 808 -32.54 5.22 -31.43
C VAL A 808 -31.05 4.90 -31.60
N ALA A 809 -30.57 4.86 -32.83
CA ALA A 809 -29.23 4.47 -33.22
C ALA A 809 -28.40 5.64 -33.77
N LYS A 810 -27.08 5.56 -33.66
CA LYS A 810 -26.14 6.54 -34.23
C LYS A 810 -26.21 6.51 -35.76
N ARG A 811 -26.12 7.69 -36.41
CA ARG A 811 -26.14 7.83 -37.85
C ARG A 811 -24.99 7.11 -38.55
N GLU A 812 -23.81 7.05 -37.93
CA GLU A 812 -22.64 6.35 -38.46
C GLU A 812 -22.92 4.86 -38.76
N LEU A 813 -23.91 4.27 -38.07
CA LEU A 813 -24.35 2.91 -38.38
C LEU A 813 -25.14 2.82 -39.70
N ALA A 814 -25.63 3.94 -40.23
CA ALA A 814 -26.32 4.00 -41.52
C ALA A 814 -25.35 4.09 -42.73
N ASP A 815 -24.08 4.45 -42.50
CA ASP A 815 -23.09 4.61 -43.57
C ASP A 815 -22.66 3.26 -44.14
N ASN A 816 -22.72 2.20 -43.32
CA ASN A 816 -22.44 0.84 -43.77
C ASN A 816 -23.73 0.17 -44.28
N PHE A 817 -23.67 -0.34 -45.52
CA PHE A 817 -24.81 -0.98 -46.18
C PHE A 817 -25.42 -2.15 -45.36
N PHE A 818 -24.61 -3.01 -44.83
CA PHE A 818 -25.06 -4.17 -44.05
C PHE A 818 -25.72 -3.74 -42.72
N SER A 819 -25.07 -2.86 -41.97
CA SER A 819 -25.60 -2.36 -40.70
C SER A 819 -26.89 -1.58 -40.90
N ARG A 820 -26.99 -0.78 -41.98
CA ARG A 820 -28.18 -0.02 -42.31
C ARG A 820 -29.41 -0.93 -42.56
N ILE A 821 -29.28 -1.99 -43.34
CA ILE A 821 -30.36 -2.94 -43.60
C ILE A 821 -30.76 -3.69 -42.33
N LEU A 822 -29.77 -4.19 -41.61
CA LEU A 822 -30.00 -4.98 -40.42
C LEU A 822 -30.71 -4.16 -39.31
N VAL A 823 -30.23 -2.95 -39.08
CA VAL A 823 -30.74 -2.07 -38.01
C VAL A 823 -32.12 -1.50 -38.41
N LYS A 824 -32.32 -1.14 -39.66
CA LYS A 824 -33.64 -0.78 -40.18
C LYS A 824 -34.63 -1.95 -40.18
N GLY A 825 -34.15 -3.17 -40.45
CA GLY A 825 -34.97 -4.37 -40.44
C GLY A 825 -35.61 -4.68 -39.09
N ILE A 826 -34.96 -4.29 -38.00
CA ILE A 826 -35.50 -4.43 -36.63
C ILE A 826 -36.21 -3.15 -36.14
N GLY A 827 -36.41 -2.13 -37.00
CA GLY A 827 -37.16 -0.93 -36.64
C GLY A 827 -36.34 0.21 -36.06
N ALA A 828 -35.04 0.33 -36.34
CA ALA A 828 -34.25 1.45 -35.81
C ALA A 828 -34.45 2.77 -36.54
N VAL A 829 -34.39 3.87 -35.80
CA VAL A 829 -34.36 5.24 -36.28
C VAL A 829 -32.99 5.85 -36.03
N PHE A 830 -32.38 6.44 -37.06
CA PHE A 830 -31.04 7.02 -36.96
C PHE A 830 -31.11 8.49 -36.57
N VAL A 831 -30.30 8.91 -35.59
CA VAL A 831 -30.28 10.29 -35.07
C VAL A 831 -28.86 10.86 -35.20
N GLU A 832 -28.77 12.12 -35.72
CA GLU A 832 -27.55 12.93 -35.77
C GLU A 832 -27.27 13.54 -34.40
N ARG A 833 -25.98 13.61 -34.00
CA ARG A 833 -25.58 14.08 -32.67
C ARG A 833 -24.77 15.37 -32.65
N PHE A 834 -24.17 15.73 -33.77
CA PHE A 834 -23.19 16.80 -33.85
C PHE A 834 -23.70 18.06 -34.57
N ASP A 835 -24.86 18.00 -35.25
CA ASP A 835 -25.48 19.11 -35.92
C ASP A 835 -26.72 19.54 -35.16
N VAL A 836 -26.70 20.76 -34.59
CA VAL A 836 -27.78 21.30 -33.73
C VAL A 836 -29.11 21.47 -34.49
N GLN A 837 -29.09 21.92 -35.74
CA GLN A 837 -30.30 22.09 -36.54
C GLN A 837 -30.94 20.74 -36.90
N ARG A 838 -30.15 19.80 -37.37
CA ARG A 838 -30.62 18.44 -37.69
C ARG A 838 -31.05 17.65 -36.47
N SER A 839 -30.42 17.93 -35.28
CA SER A 839 -30.85 17.32 -34.01
C SER A 839 -32.25 17.76 -33.60
N ALA A 840 -32.65 19.01 -33.85
CA ALA A 840 -33.99 19.50 -33.58
C ALA A 840 -35.03 18.86 -34.53
N GLU A 841 -34.77 18.80 -35.84
CA GLU A 841 -35.63 18.13 -36.82
C GLU A 841 -35.81 16.63 -36.49
N HIS A 842 -34.77 15.94 -36.06
CA HIS A 842 -34.83 14.53 -35.64
C HIS A 842 -35.64 14.36 -34.34
N ALA A 843 -35.53 15.30 -33.40
CA ALA A 843 -36.33 15.28 -32.18
C ALA A 843 -37.82 15.40 -32.49
N ASP A 844 -38.22 16.34 -33.35
CA ASP A 844 -39.60 16.51 -33.80
C ASP A 844 -40.14 15.27 -34.54
N ALA A 845 -39.32 14.62 -35.37
CA ALA A 845 -39.66 13.36 -36.02
C ALA A 845 -39.87 12.22 -35.03
N LEU A 846 -39.09 12.15 -33.96
CA LEU A 846 -39.26 11.16 -32.87
C LEU A 846 -40.52 11.44 -32.05
N VAL A 847 -40.83 12.70 -31.75
CA VAL A 847 -42.08 13.12 -31.13
C VAL A 847 -43.29 12.69 -31.95
N GLN A 848 -43.24 12.93 -33.26
CA GLN A 848 -44.31 12.55 -34.19
C GLN A 848 -44.46 11.01 -34.25
N ALA A 849 -43.36 10.27 -34.38
CA ALA A 849 -43.36 8.80 -34.35
C ALA A 849 -43.98 8.25 -33.06
N ALA A 850 -43.66 8.87 -31.93
CA ALA A 850 -44.22 8.50 -30.62
C ALA A 850 -45.74 8.75 -30.57
N LYS A 851 -46.21 9.88 -31.10
CA LYS A 851 -47.63 10.19 -31.22
C LYS A 851 -48.36 9.26 -32.20
N ASP A 852 -47.68 8.76 -33.24
CA ASP A 852 -48.16 7.77 -34.18
C ASP A 852 -48.16 6.31 -33.62
N GLY A 853 -47.88 6.15 -32.38
CA GLY A 853 -47.95 4.85 -31.67
C GLY A 853 -46.67 4.02 -31.68
N VAL A 854 -45.50 4.60 -32.01
CA VAL A 854 -44.21 3.93 -31.98
C VAL A 854 -43.61 4.07 -30.59
N SER A 855 -43.18 2.95 -30.02
CA SER A 855 -42.40 2.96 -28.77
C SER A 855 -40.90 3.09 -29.05
N LEU A 856 -40.20 3.92 -28.27
CA LEU A 856 -38.78 4.20 -28.48
C LEU A 856 -37.91 3.38 -27.49
N VAL A 857 -36.75 2.89 -27.95
CA VAL A 857 -35.74 2.26 -27.11
C VAL A 857 -34.46 3.12 -27.19
N VAL A 858 -34.03 3.63 -26.03
CA VAL A 858 -32.93 4.59 -25.96
C VAL A 858 -31.91 4.19 -24.91
N PHE A 859 -30.64 4.51 -25.14
CA PHE A 859 -29.56 4.44 -24.18
C PHE A 859 -29.14 5.88 -23.85
N PRO A 860 -29.69 6.49 -22.80
CA PRO A 860 -29.56 7.93 -22.59
C PRO A 860 -28.16 8.37 -22.18
N GLU A 861 -27.25 7.46 -21.80
CA GLU A 861 -25.83 7.74 -21.62
C GLU A 861 -25.14 8.17 -22.90
N GLY A 862 -25.65 7.67 -24.03
CA GLY A 862 -25.21 8.08 -25.33
C GLY A 862 -23.90 7.50 -25.84
N THR A 863 -23.09 6.88 -25.01
CA THR A 863 -21.83 6.23 -25.38
C THR A 863 -21.55 5.03 -24.47
N LEU A 864 -20.78 4.08 -25.00
CA LEU A 864 -20.25 2.96 -24.22
C LEU A 864 -18.95 3.40 -23.51
N MET A 865 -18.76 2.90 -22.31
CA MET A 865 -17.53 3.12 -21.55
C MET A 865 -16.92 1.80 -21.10
N ARG A 866 -15.60 1.68 -21.19
CA ARG A 866 -14.85 0.48 -20.81
C ARG A 866 -14.85 0.23 -19.30
N HIS A 867 -14.89 1.28 -18.49
CA HIS A 867 -14.95 1.19 -17.04
C HIS A 867 -16.39 1.11 -16.52
N SER A 868 -16.56 0.62 -15.32
CA SER A 868 -17.87 0.47 -14.68
C SER A 868 -18.37 1.79 -14.11
N GLY A 869 -19.65 2.08 -14.31
CA GLY A 869 -20.36 3.24 -13.78
C GLY A 869 -21.47 3.70 -14.68
N LEU A 870 -22.53 4.28 -14.08
CA LEU A 870 -23.67 4.86 -14.78
C LEU A 870 -23.38 6.34 -15.08
N MET A 871 -23.29 6.67 -16.37
CA MET A 871 -23.01 8.02 -16.86
C MET A 871 -24.17 8.98 -16.61
N PRO A 872 -23.94 10.31 -16.70
CA PRO A 872 -25.03 11.29 -16.77
C PRO A 872 -25.93 11.01 -17.98
N PHE A 873 -27.24 11.14 -17.76
CA PHE A 873 -28.20 10.94 -18.84
C PHE A 873 -28.40 12.22 -19.65
N ARG A 874 -28.47 12.09 -20.97
CA ARG A 874 -28.81 13.16 -21.90
C ARG A 874 -30.32 13.40 -21.90
N ALA A 875 -30.74 14.67 -21.96
CA ALA A 875 -32.16 15.06 -21.83
C ALA A 875 -33.03 14.74 -23.03
N GLY A 876 -32.48 14.57 -24.23
CA GLY A 876 -33.23 14.54 -25.48
C GLY A 876 -34.36 13.49 -25.54
N ALA A 877 -34.10 12.25 -25.07
CA ALA A 877 -35.12 11.21 -25.05
C ALA A 877 -36.30 11.53 -24.09
N PHE A 878 -35.97 12.20 -22.98
CA PHE A 878 -36.95 12.61 -21.96
C PHE A 878 -37.76 13.82 -22.43
N GLN A 879 -37.15 14.69 -23.22
CA GLN A 879 -37.87 15.78 -23.89
C GLN A 879 -38.89 15.24 -24.92
N VAL A 880 -38.48 14.24 -25.73
CA VAL A 880 -39.41 13.57 -26.66
C VAL A 880 -40.58 12.93 -25.88
N ALA A 881 -40.30 12.26 -24.77
CA ALA A 881 -41.34 11.64 -23.92
C ALA A 881 -42.29 12.69 -23.33
N ALA A 882 -41.79 13.82 -22.85
CA ALA A 882 -42.55 14.92 -22.28
C ALA A 882 -43.45 15.55 -23.35
N GLN A 883 -42.93 15.92 -24.53
CA GLN A 883 -43.65 16.53 -25.61
C GLN A 883 -44.68 15.60 -26.30
N ALA A 884 -44.42 14.29 -26.27
CA ALA A 884 -45.35 13.29 -26.76
C ALA A 884 -46.43 12.87 -25.73
N GLY A 885 -46.22 13.22 -24.44
CA GLY A 885 -47.10 12.83 -23.34
C GLY A 885 -47.07 11.33 -23.05
N ILE A 886 -45.99 10.63 -23.34
CA ILE A 886 -45.86 9.18 -23.16
C ILE A 886 -44.95 8.81 -22.00
N PRO A 887 -45.21 7.70 -21.25
CA PRO A 887 -44.42 7.31 -20.11
C PRO A 887 -43.05 6.74 -20.52
N VAL A 888 -42.08 6.86 -19.62
CA VAL A 888 -40.76 6.26 -19.76
C VAL A 888 -40.65 5.07 -18.79
N VAL A 889 -40.17 3.95 -19.31
CA VAL A 889 -39.92 2.71 -18.55
C VAL A 889 -38.42 2.62 -18.27
N PRO A 890 -37.98 2.68 -17.02
CA PRO A 890 -36.58 2.48 -16.69
C PRO A 890 -36.21 0.99 -16.84
N VAL A 891 -35.08 0.68 -17.49
CA VAL A 891 -34.60 -0.69 -17.62
C VAL A 891 -33.16 -0.77 -17.14
N SER A 892 -32.93 -1.59 -16.16
CA SER A 892 -31.61 -1.83 -15.61
C SER A 892 -31.02 -3.11 -16.21
N LEU A 893 -29.91 -2.98 -16.93
CA LEU A 893 -29.13 -4.08 -17.49
C LEU A 893 -27.93 -4.34 -16.59
N ARG A 894 -27.86 -5.53 -16.02
CA ARG A 894 -26.78 -5.95 -15.14
C ARG A 894 -26.05 -7.17 -15.71
N GLY A 895 -24.72 -7.21 -15.60
CA GLY A 895 -23.91 -8.35 -16.03
C GLY A 895 -23.54 -8.39 -17.51
N VAL A 896 -24.15 -7.56 -18.38
CA VAL A 896 -23.87 -7.57 -19.83
C VAL A 896 -22.42 -7.20 -20.13
N ARG A 897 -21.86 -6.22 -19.39
CA ARG A 897 -20.44 -5.85 -19.44
C ARG A 897 -19.52 -7.04 -19.10
N SER A 898 -19.92 -7.94 -18.22
CA SER A 898 -19.15 -9.11 -17.85
C SER A 898 -19.10 -10.14 -18.98
N VAL A 899 -20.12 -10.15 -19.85
CA VAL A 899 -20.16 -11.02 -21.03
C VAL A 899 -19.29 -10.46 -22.15
N LEU A 900 -19.46 -9.18 -22.51
CA LEU A 900 -18.66 -8.53 -23.56
C LEU A 900 -18.41 -7.06 -23.19
N ARG A 901 -17.15 -6.69 -22.95
CA ARG A 901 -16.76 -5.31 -22.66
C ARG A 901 -16.52 -4.53 -23.92
N ASP A 902 -16.61 -3.22 -23.82
CA ASP A 902 -16.23 -2.28 -24.87
C ASP A 902 -14.77 -2.50 -25.28
N GLU A 903 -14.46 -2.33 -26.57
CA GLU A 903 -13.14 -2.55 -27.18
C GLU A 903 -12.55 -3.96 -26.97
N THR A 904 -13.37 -4.96 -26.62
CA THR A 904 -12.91 -6.32 -26.52
C THR A 904 -13.66 -7.23 -27.51
N TRP A 905 -12.91 -8.16 -28.10
CA TRP A 905 -13.50 -9.22 -28.94
C TRP A 905 -13.72 -10.53 -28.19
N TYR A 906 -13.49 -10.57 -26.88
CA TYR A 906 -13.43 -11.78 -26.08
C TYR A 906 -14.65 -11.92 -25.18
N PRO A 907 -15.77 -12.53 -25.68
CA PRO A 907 -16.95 -12.77 -24.86
C PRO A 907 -16.68 -13.83 -23.78
N ARG A 908 -17.38 -13.69 -22.66
CA ARG A 908 -17.27 -14.57 -21.49
C ARG A 908 -18.64 -15.05 -21.07
N ARG A 909 -18.69 -16.16 -20.36
CA ARG A 909 -19.93 -16.64 -19.73
C ARG A 909 -20.17 -15.87 -18.43
N ALA A 910 -21.25 -15.15 -18.35
CA ALA A 910 -21.71 -14.48 -17.14
C ALA A 910 -23.24 -14.36 -17.16
N PRO A 911 -23.90 -14.39 -15.99
CA PRO A 911 -25.34 -14.15 -15.92
C PRO A 911 -25.68 -12.72 -16.27
N ILE A 912 -26.79 -12.53 -16.97
CA ILE A 912 -27.38 -11.23 -17.33
C ILE A 912 -28.73 -11.11 -16.63
N ALA A 913 -29.02 -9.94 -16.07
CA ALA A 913 -30.35 -9.58 -15.58
C ALA A 913 -30.84 -8.30 -16.30
N ALA A 914 -32.07 -8.34 -16.77
CA ALA A 914 -32.79 -7.18 -17.32
C ALA A 914 -34.03 -6.95 -16.44
N THR A 915 -34.04 -5.82 -15.71
CA THR A 915 -35.14 -5.44 -14.82
C THR A 915 -35.87 -4.26 -15.38
N PHE A 916 -37.15 -4.43 -15.67
CA PHE A 916 -38.08 -3.38 -16.13
C PHE A 916 -38.79 -2.79 -14.92
N GLY A 917 -38.59 -1.50 -14.68
CA GLY A 917 -39.21 -0.76 -13.59
C GLY A 917 -40.60 -0.25 -13.97
N ALA A 918 -41.31 0.34 -12.99
CA ALA A 918 -42.60 0.93 -13.20
C ALA A 918 -42.53 2.13 -14.21
N PRO A 919 -43.50 2.24 -15.11
CA PRO A 919 -43.56 3.38 -16.05
C PRO A 919 -43.70 4.70 -15.29
N ILE A 920 -42.90 5.70 -15.66
CA ILE A 920 -42.95 7.03 -15.05
C ILE A 920 -43.47 8.00 -16.11
N ALA A 921 -44.66 8.59 -15.87
CA ALA A 921 -45.23 9.60 -16.75
C ALA A 921 -44.54 10.96 -16.56
N PRO A 922 -44.41 11.77 -17.61
CA PRO A 922 -43.99 13.16 -17.50
C PRO A 922 -45.03 13.98 -16.73
N ASP A 923 -44.58 14.97 -15.97
CA ASP A 923 -45.41 15.88 -15.18
C ASP A 923 -45.64 17.23 -15.88
N GLY A 924 -45.35 17.30 -17.16
CA GLY A 924 -45.50 18.44 -18.08
C GLY A 924 -44.86 18.15 -19.42
N ASP A 925 -44.95 19.10 -20.34
CA ASP A 925 -44.39 19.01 -21.69
C ASP A 925 -43.16 19.92 -21.91
N ASP A 926 -42.77 20.66 -20.86
CA ASP A 926 -41.70 21.62 -20.89
C ASP A 926 -40.30 20.96 -20.63
N TRP A 927 -39.26 21.76 -20.82
CA TRP A 927 -37.88 21.34 -20.59
C TRP A 927 -37.61 20.92 -19.16
N ASN A 928 -38.21 21.60 -18.16
CA ASN A 928 -38.01 21.29 -16.75
C ASN A 928 -38.68 19.96 -16.38
N ALA A 929 -39.85 19.65 -16.96
CA ALA A 929 -40.50 18.34 -16.81
C ALA A 929 -39.62 17.23 -17.39
N ALA A 930 -38.97 17.45 -18.54
CA ALA A 930 -38.03 16.52 -19.15
C ALA A 930 -36.80 16.25 -18.24
N LEU A 931 -36.25 17.28 -17.58
CA LEU A 931 -35.12 17.14 -16.66
C LEU A 931 -35.53 16.37 -15.39
N ARG A 932 -36.70 16.68 -14.79
CA ARG A 932 -37.19 15.93 -13.63
C ARG A 932 -37.45 14.46 -13.97
N LEU A 933 -38.03 14.19 -15.14
CA LEU A 933 -38.26 12.82 -15.62
C LEU A 933 -36.95 12.07 -15.84
N ARG A 934 -35.93 12.70 -16.43
CA ARG A 934 -34.57 12.17 -16.57
C ARG A 934 -33.98 11.74 -15.22
N ASP A 935 -34.01 12.61 -14.23
CA ASP A 935 -33.39 12.38 -12.95
C ASP A 935 -34.11 11.26 -12.18
N ARG A 936 -35.43 11.20 -12.25
CA ARG A 936 -36.25 10.10 -11.67
C ARG A 936 -35.92 8.75 -12.32
N ILE A 937 -35.88 8.70 -13.66
CA ILE A 937 -35.55 7.47 -14.42
C ILE A 937 -34.11 7.03 -14.12
N ARG A 938 -33.18 7.97 -14.05
CA ARG A 938 -31.78 7.66 -13.74
C ARG A 938 -31.64 7.11 -12.33
N ALA A 939 -32.29 7.67 -11.34
CA ALA A 939 -32.29 7.21 -9.96
C ALA A 939 -32.82 5.77 -9.85
N GLU A 940 -33.90 5.44 -10.57
CA GLU A 940 -34.46 4.10 -10.61
C GLU A 940 -33.51 3.07 -11.25
N ILE A 941 -32.87 3.42 -12.37
CA ILE A 941 -31.90 2.54 -13.01
C ILE A 941 -30.67 2.32 -12.11
N LEU A 942 -30.20 3.34 -11.41
CA LEU A 942 -29.05 3.27 -10.52
C LEU A 942 -29.26 2.26 -9.38
N GLN A 943 -30.46 2.14 -8.84
CA GLN A 943 -30.79 1.18 -7.77
C GLN A 943 -30.61 -0.28 -8.19
N HIS A 944 -30.83 -0.61 -9.47
CA HIS A 944 -30.90 -1.98 -9.96
C HIS A 944 -29.76 -2.40 -10.90
N CYS A 945 -29.07 -1.45 -11.55
CA CYS A 945 -28.04 -1.76 -12.55
C CYS A 945 -26.74 -2.33 -11.95
N GLY A 946 -26.47 -2.10 -10.66
CA GLY A 946 -25.25 -2.55 -10.00
C GLY A 946 -23.98 -1.80 -10.46
N GLU A 947 -24.15 -0.68 -11.14
CA GLU A 947 -23.09 0.25 -11.56
C GLU A 947 -23.02 1.41 -10.55
N ARG A 948 -21.84 2.02 -10.43
CA ARG A 948 -21.66 3.22 -9.57
C ARG A 948 -22.21 4.45 -10.24
N ASP A 949 -22.59 5.45 -9.45
CA ASP A 949 -22.97 6.76 -9.95
C ASP A 949 -21.72 7.52 -10.41
N LEU A 950 -21.72 7.98 -11.67
CA LEU A 950 -20.66 8.82 -12.26
C LEU A 950 -21.14 10.25 -12.53
N ALA A 951 -22.35 10.64 -12.10
CA ALA A 951 -22.88 11.97 -12.31
C ALA A 951 -22.81 12.87 -11.06
N GLY A 952 -22.42 12.32 -9.92
CA GLY A 952 -22.37 13.06 -8.67
C GLY A 952 -21.07 12.96 -7.94
#